data_692b673164f9759ae2e37e52c84d89da
#
_entry.id   692b673164f9759ae2e37e52c84d89da
#
_cell.length_a   1.000
_cell.length_b   1.000
_cell.length_c   1.000
_cell.angle_alpha   90.00
_cell.angle_beta   90.00
_cell.angle_gamma   90.00
#
_symmetry.space_group_name_H-M   'P 1'
#
loop_
_entity.id
_entity.type
_entity.pdbx_description
1 polymer ?
#
loop_
_entity_poly.entity_id
_entity_poly.type
_entity_poly.pdbx_seq_one_letter_code
_entity_poly.pdbx_strand_id
1 'polypeptide(L)'
;LSEFVDSYGLTLVGGCCGTTPDHLRAVVDKLDRKPLVAANPRHEAGASSLYQFVPFRQDLTYMSIGERTNANGSRAFRDALLNDDWQTCIEIARDQIRDGAHMLDLSVDYVGRDGVRDMKELASRFATSSTLPIVLDSTEPAVLKAGLEHLGGRSVINSVNYEDGDGPTSRFARIMPLVREHGAAVVALTIDEEGQARTAEWKLRVARRLIHDLVDNWGMDVGDILIDTLTFPIATGQEETRRDAIETISAIKTLKEEFPSVQTTLGVSNVSFGLNPAARIVLNSVFLAEAVKVGLDSAIVHPSKITPMARIDERQREVALDLVYDRRTFDADGNTIYDPLSTFLELFDGVEVASSKLTRAAELAALPLAERLERRIIDGEKVGLEADLQSALDEGMKPLAIINDHLLAGMKVVGELFGKGEMQLPFVLQSAEVMKTAVAYLEPHMEKSDSEGKGTILLATVKGDVHDIGKNLVDIILSNNGYATVNIGIKQTVNQIIDAAEASNVDVIGMSGLLVKSTVIMKENLEELTSRKLNKKWPIILGGAALTRSFVEQDLAEQFDGTVRYAKDAFEGLRLMDTMMAIKKGVPGAVLPELKKRTTPNTRLLRGPNLDTTRSDVALDNPLPQPPFYGSRIVKGIPLADYLGMLDERALFVGQWGLQGRRGEYEAMVENEGRPRLRQLLNDVQSKGWLNAAVVYGYFPCYADGNDLVILHHDGDEKGKERTRFTFPRQSRDRRLCLSDFFRSKESGEIDTVAFHIVTMGQSVSEATAELFAANNYREYLELHGLSVQLTEALAEHWHARVREELGFNSEDSNDIASILDQGYRGSRYSFGYPACPDLEQQVQLCELLGPDRIGVNLSEEFQLHPEQSTSAIIVHHPEAKYFNAN
;
A
#
# COMPACT_ATOMS: atom_id res chain seq x y z
N LEU A 1 26.16 1.18 -29.91
CA LEU A 1 26.59 0.22 -28.88
C LEU A 1 27.92 0.61 -28.24
N SER A 2 28.99 1.02 -29.02
CA SER A 2 30.23 1.52 -28.40
C SER A 2 29.97 2.69 -27.47
N GLU A 3 29.15 3.67 -27.89
CA GLU A 3 28.75 4.81 -27.07
C GLU A 3 28.03 4.34 -25.74
N PHE A 4 27.18 3.35 -25.83
CA PHE A 4 26.49 2.79 -24.63
C PHE A 4 27.50 2.12 -23.68
N VAL A 5 28.46 1.39 -24.21
CA VAL A 5 29.52 0.77 -23.38
C VAL A 5 30.42 1.84 -22.76
N ASP A 6 30.81 2.84 -23.53
CA ASP A 6 31.77 3.87 -23.07
C ASP A 6 31.12 4.90 -22.15
N SER A 7 29.83 5.28 -22.40
CA SER A 7 29.15 6.33 -21.66
C SER A 7 28.35 5.80 -20.48
N TYR A 8 27.84 4.56 -20.56
CA TYR A 8 26.95 3.99 -19.55
C TYR A 8 27.50 2.72 -18.87
N GLY A 9 28.74 2.33 -19.18
CA GLY A 9 29.40 1.21 -18.53
C GLY A 9 28.75 -0.16 -18.77
N LEU A 10 28.06 -0.36 -19.91
CA LEU A 10 27.45 -1.65 -20.20
C LEU A 10 28.52 -2.75 -20.30
N THR A 11 28.31 -3.84 -19.58
CA THR A 11 29.20 -4.99 -19.52
C THR A 11 28.81 -6.13 -20.48
N LEU A 12 27.51 -6.19 -20.83
CA LEU A 12 26.96 -7.16 -21.77
C LEU A 12 26.25 -6.42 -22.90
N VAL A 13 26.64 -6.69 -24.11
CA VAL A 13 26.03 -6.15 -25.33
C VAL A 13 25.82 -7.27 -26.33
N GLY A 14 24.73 -7.19 -27.08
CA GLY A 14 24.40 -8.19 -28.06
C GLY A 14 23.41 -7.67 -29.08
N GLY A 15 22.74 -8.57 -29.74
CA GLY A 15 21.73 -8.26 -30.73
C GLY A 15 20.36 -8.86 -30.38
N CYS A 16 19.35 -8.51 -31.19
CA CYS A 16 17.99 -9.02 -31.09
C CYS A 16 17.52 -9.48 -32.47
N CYS A 17 16.23 -9.52 -32.68
CA CYS A 17 15.60 -9.97 -33.93
C CYS A 17 16.21 -9.29 -35.17
N GLY A 18 16.65 -10.08 -36.12
CA GLY A 18 17.31 -9.60 -37.35
C GLY A 18 18.81 -9.34 -37.22
N THR A 19 19.45 -9.49 -36.06
CA THR A 19 20.88 -9.42 -35.86
C THR A 19 21.55 -10.65 -36.45
N THR A 20 22.53 -10.44 -37.32
CA THR A 20 23.34 -11.49 -37.93
C THR A 20 24.74 -11.58 -37.29
N PRO A 21 25.52 -12.65 -37.52
CA PRO A 21 26.89 -12.74 -37.06
C PRO A 21 27.76 -11.56 -37.50
N ASP A 22 27.53 -10.99 -38.68
CA ASP A 22 28.27 -9.84 -39.19
C ASP A 22 28.00 -8.56 -38.40
N HIS A 23 26.74 -8.37 -37.94
CA HIS A 23 26.41 -7.28 -37.02
C HIS A 23 27.16 -7.43 -35.70
N LEU A 24 27.19 -8.64 -35.13
CA LEU A 24 27.91 -8.91 -33.88
C LEU A 24 29.42 -8.72 -34.05
N ARG A 25 29.98 -9.16 -35.20
CA ARG A 25 31.41 -8.93 -35.52
C ARG A 25 31.73 -7.42 -35.57
N ALA A 26 30.89 -6.64 -36.25
CA ALA A 26 31.06 -5.20 -36.31
C ALA A 26 30.96 -4.52 -34.92
N VAL A 27 30.17 -5.07 -34.00
CA VAL A 27 30.13 -4.60 -32.61
C VAL A 27 31.43 -4.94 -31.89
N VAL A 28 31.84 -6.21 -31.95
CA VAL A 28 33.09 -6.68 -31.30
C VAL A 28 34.30 -5.94 -31.80
N ASP A 29 34.40 -5.66 -33.11
CA ASP A 29 35.54 -4.95 -33.75
C ASP A 29 35.61 -3.48 -33.30
N LYS A 30 34.48 -2.88 -32.88
CA LYS A 30 34.42 -1.48 -32.41
C LYS A 30 34.52 -1.30 -30.92
N LEU A 31 34.33 -2.37 -30.13
CA LEU A 31 34.44 -2.30 -28.70
C LEU A 31 35.86 -2.42 -28.23
N ASP A 32 36.34 -1.40 -27.50
CA ASP A 32 37.61 -1.49 -26.76
C ASP A 32 37.42 -2.53 -25.65
N ARG A 33 38.26 -3.56 -25.65
CA ARG A 33 38.30 -4.57 -24.59
C ARG A 33 38.94 -4.00 -23.33
N LYS A 34 38.18 -3.22 -22.59
CA LYS A 34 38.58 -2.74 -21.26
C LYS A 34 38.40 -3.88 -20.25
N PRO A 35 39.28 -3.98 -19.23
CA PRO A 35 39.03 -4.88 -18.11
C PRO A 35 37.68 -4.57 -17.50
N LEU A 36 36.87 -5.59 -17.29
CA LEU A 36 35.61 -5.42 -16.55
C LEU A 36 35.93 -4.87 -15.14
N VAL A 37 35.41 -3.71 -14.82
CA VAL A 37 35.39 -3.25 -13.43
C VAL A 37 34.36 -4.13 -12.73
N ALA A 38 34.83 -4.94 -11.77
CA ALA A 38 33.93 -5.75 -10.99
C ALA A 38 32.92 -4.81 -10.33
N ALA A 39 31.65 -4.95 -10.69
CA ALA A 39 30.58 -4.31 -9.95
C ALA A 39 30.67 -4.79 -8.49
N ASN A 40 30.69 -3.87 -7.56
CA ASN A 40 30.57 -4.18 -6.14
C ASN A 40 29.13 -3.85 -5.71
N PRO A 41 28.16 -4.74 -6.04
CA PRO A 41 26.77 -4.49 -5.72
C PRO A 41 26.62 -4.46 -4.20
N ARG A 42 25.85 -3.52 -3.72
CA ARG A 42 25.47 -3.49 -2.30
C ARG A 42 24.61 -4.71 -2.02
N HIS A 43 25.10 -5.58 -1.15
CA HIS A 43 24.33 -6.74 -0.72
C HIS A 43 23.32 -6.34 0.35
N GLU A 44 22.06 -6.73 0.16
CA GLU A 44 21.00 -6.62 1.14
C GLU A 44 20.43 -8.01 1.40
N ALA A 45 20.39 -8.41 2.69
CA ALA A 45 19.93 -9.73 3.11
C ALA A 45 18.41 -9.85 2.98
N GLY A 46 17.94 -10.68 2.05
CA GLY A 46 16.54 -10.88 1.78
C GLY A 46 16.26 -11.86 0.66
N ALA A 47 15.00 -12.07 0.37
CA ALA A 47 14.53 -12.86 -0.76
C ALA A 47 13.72 -11.98 -1.72
N SER A 48 13.62 -12.38 -2.97
CA SER A 48 12.83 -11.65 -3.97
C SER A 48 12.00 -12.59 -4.84
N SER A 49 10.82 -12.10 -5.22
CA SER A 49 10.02 -12.64 -6.30
C SER A 49 10.33 -11.90 -7.61
N LEU A 50 9.53 -12.10 -8.64
CA LEU A 50 9.55 -11.26 -9.85
C LEU A 50 9.04 -9.82 -9.58
N TYR A 51 8.39 -9.57 -8.42
CA TYR A 51 7.63 -8.36 -8.17
C TYR A 51 8.16 -7.53 -7.02
N GLN A 52 8.74 -8.16 -5.99
CA GLN A 52 9.21 -7.45 -4.82
C GLN A 52 10.39 -8.14 -4.14
N PHE A 53 11.19 -7.33 -3.44
CA PHE A 53 12.18 -7.76 -2.48
C PHE A 53 11.58 -7.77 -1.07
N VAL A 54 11.88 -8.79 -0.29
CA VAL A 54 11.50 -8.91 1.12
C VAL A 54 12.76 -9.07 1.95
N PRO A 55 13.13 -8.08 2.77
CA PRO A 55 14.27 -8.20 3.67
C PRO A 55 13.99 -9.26 4.76
N PHE A 56 15.00 -10.02 5.15
CA PHE A 56 14.84 -11.04 6.20
C PHE A 56 14.57 -10.41 7.58
N ARG A 57 15.03 -9.19 7.82
CA ARG A 57 14.69 -8.43 9.01
C ARG A 57 13.58 -7.45 8.73
N GLN A 58 12.61 -7.45 9.61
CA GLN A 58 11.51 -6.50 9.58
C GLN A 58 11.69 -5.50 10.73
N ASP A 59 11.44 -4.22 10.50
CA ASP A 59 11.70 -3.16 11.49
C ASP A 59 10.79 -3.25 12.73
N LEU A 60 9.55 -3.70 12.56
CA LEU A 60 8.51 -3.65 13.59
C LEU A 60 7.96 -5.01 14.01
N THR A 61 8.33 -6.08 13.31
CA THR A 61 7.76 -7.41 13.50
C THR A 61 8.78 -8.49 13.08
N TYR A 62 8.38 -9.74 13.11
CA TYR A 62 9.12 -10.84 12.52
C TYR A 62 8.67 -11.10 11.08
N MET A 63 9.51 -11.67 10.24
CA MET A 63 9.17 -12.10 8.90
C MET A 63 8.33 -13.38 8.96
N SER A 64 7.07 -13.29 8.56
CA SER A 64 6.12 -14.42 8.54
C SER A 64 6.25 -15.22 7.26
N ILE A 65 6.56 -16.51 7.36
CA ILE A 65 6.60 -17.49 6.28
C ILE A 65 5.33 -18.35 6.38
N GLY A 66 4.45 -18.29 5.37
CA GLY A 66 3.19 -19.00 5.39
C GLY A 66 3.33 -20.50 5.19
N GLU A 67 2.92 -21.33 6.15
CA GLU A 67 3.11 -22.80 6.19
C GLU A 67 2.05 -23.61 5.41
N ARG A 68 0.99 -22.97 4.87
CA ARG A 68 -0.15 -23.71 4.31
C ARG A 68 0.05 -24.26 2.90
N THR A 69 1.08 -23.85 2.19
CA THR A 69 1.50 -24.38 0.89
C THR A 69 2.51 -25.54 1.01
N ASN A 70 2.49 -26.22 2.14
CA ASN A 70 3.31 -27.38 2.45
C ASN A 70 2.43 -28.64 2.55
N ALA A 71 2.71 -29.67 1.76
CA ALA A 71 1.92 -30.90 1.67
C ALA A 71 1.92 -31.71 3.00
N ASN A 72 2.98 -31.56 3.81
CA ASN A 72 3.06 -32.20 5.13
C ASN A 72 2.37 -31.38 6.22
N GLY A 73 2.40 -30.05 6.11
CA GLY A 73 1.82 -29.13 7.10
C GLY A 73 0.35 -28.82 6.90
N SER A 74 -0.18 -28.93 5.66
CA SER A 74 -1.55 -28.56 5.29
C SER A 74 -2.32 -29.69 4.64
N ARG A 75 -3.37 -30.16 5.31
CA ARG A 75 -4.26 -31.18 4.74
C ARG A 75 -4.95 -30.69 3.45
N ALA A 76 -5.44 -29.46 3.43
CA ALA A 76 -6.12 -28.91 2.26
C ALA A 76 -5.19 -28.83 1.05
N PHE A 77 -3.95 -28.37 1.25
CA PHE A 77 -2.95 -28.31 0.19
C PHE A 77 -2.57 -29.71 -0.31
N ARG A 78 -2.33 -30.65 0.62
CA ARG A 78 -2.05 -32.04 0.26
C ARG A 78 -3.17 -32.68 -0.53
N ASP A 79 -4.41 -32.53 -0.08
CA ASP A 79 -5.57 -33.13 -0.77
C ASP A 79 -5.73 -32.54 -2.19
N ALA A 80 -5.48 -31.23 -2.38
CA ALA A 80 -5.44 -30.58 -3.69
C ALA A 80 -4.28 -31.11 -4.56
N LEU A 81 -3.07 -31.20 -4.00
CA LEU A 81 -1.89 -31.73 -4.65
C LEU A 81 -2.13 -33.17 -5.16
N LEU A 82 -2.70 -34.03 -4.31
CA LEU A 82 -3.00 -35.43 -4.66
C LEU A 82 -4.00 -35.57 -5.80
N ASN A 83 -4.87 -34.62 -5.99
CA ASN A 83 -5.87 -34.59 -7.08
C ASN A 83 -5.43 -33.77 -8.30
N ASP A 84 -4.18 -33.31 -8.37
CA ASP A 84 -3.66 -32.40 -9.39
C ASP A 84 -4.51 -31.11 -9.52
N ASP A 85 -5.17 -30.69 -8.42
CA ASP A 85 -5.95 -29.46 -8.34
C ASP A 85 -5.05 -28.27 -8.05
N TRP A 86 -4.32 -27.84 -9.08
CA TRP A 86 -3.39 -26.75 -9.03
C TRP A 86 -4.04 -25.41 -8.71
N GLN A 87 -5.32 -25.26 -9.10
CA GLN A 87 -6.05 -24.01 -8.84
C GLN A 87 -6.30 -23.82 -7.33
N THR A 88 -6.75 -24.86 -6.63
CA THR A 88 -6.90 -24.81 -5.18
C THR A 88 -5.56 -24.59 -4.48
N CYS A 89 -4.46 -25.15 -5.00
CA CYS A 89 -3.12 -24.84 -4.46
C CYS A 89 -2.78 -23.35 -4.56
N ILE A 90 -3.10 -22.69 -5.67
CA ILE A 90 -2.91 -21.24 -5.88
C ILE A 90 -3.82 -20.44 -4.95
N GLU A 91 -5.07 -20.85 -4.75
CA GLU A 91 -6.00 -20.18 -3.84
C GLU A 91 -5.51 -20.24 -2.39
N ILE A 92 -4.97 -21.38 -1.94
CA ILE A 92 -4.34 -21.50 -0.62
C ILE A 92 -3.14 -20.56 -0.47
N ALA A 93 -2.34 -20.39 -1.53
CA ALA A 93 -1.25 -19.42 -1.52
C ALA A 93 -1.77 -17.99 -1.39
N ARG A 94 -2.80 -17.62 -2.16
CA ARG A 94 -3.45 -16.31 -2.11
C ARG A 94 -4.09 -16.02 -0.76
N ASP A 95 -4.68 -17.03 -0.13
CA ASP A 95 -5.21 -16.90 1.23
C ASP A 95 -4.13 -16.50 2.23
N GLN A 96 -2.94 -17.11 2.14
CA GLN A 96 -1.83 -16.76 3.02
C GLN A 96 -1.26 -15.36 2.74
N ILE A 97 -1.24 -14.92 1.48
CA ILE A 97 -0.91 -13.54 1.12
C ILE A 97 -1.88 -12.58 1.82
N ARG A 98 -3.17 -12.88 1.75
CA ARG A 98 -4.25 -12.10 2.41
C ARG A 98 -4.11 -12.11 3.94
N ASP A 99 -3.71 -13.26 4.50
CA ASP A 99 -3.51 -13.43 5.94
C ASP A 99 -2.23 -12.73 6.46
N GLY A 100 -1.44 -12.11 5.57
CA GLY A 100 -0.29 -11.29 5.94
C GLY A 100 1.07 -12.00 5.94
N ALA A 101 1.21 -13.13 5.23
CA ALA A 101 2.52 -13.72 5.00
C ALA A 101 3.45 -12.74 4.26
N HIS A 102 4.76 -12.82 4.56
CA HIS A 102 5.83 -12.12 3.83
C HIS A 102 6.46 -13.00 2.76
N MET A 103 6.48 -14.30 3.01
CA MET A 103 6.96 -15.34 2.10
C MET A 103 6.04 -16.56 2.18
N LEU A 104 6.12 -17.47 1.20
CA LEU A 104 5.37 -18.72 1.20
C LEU A 104 6.32 -19.91 1.26
N ASP A 105 6.04 -20.85 2.16
CA ASP A 105 6.73 -22.13 2.24
C ASP A 105 6.08 -23.13 1.26
N LEU A 106 6.81 -23.57 0.25
CA LEU A 106 6.33 -24.48 -0.79
C LEU A 106 7.00 -25.86 -0.62
N SER A 107 6.22 -26.86 -0.21
CA SER A 107 6.64 -28.24 -0.15
C SER A 107 5.67 -29.17 -0.85
N VAL A 108 6.18 -29.98 -1.77
CA VAL A 108 5.43 -30.99 -2.52
C VAL A 108 5.83 -32.42 -2.15
N ASP A 109 6.72 -32.55 -1.17
CA ASP A 109 7.24 -33.85 -0.75
C ASP A 109 6.13 -34.69 -0.11
N TYR A 110 5.64 -35.68 -0.87
CA TYR A 110 4.64 -36.62 -0.38
C TYR A 110 4.88 -38.03 -0.96
N VAL A 111 4.71 -39.04 -0.12
CA VAL A 111 4.98 -40.44 -0.48
C VAL A 111 4.13 -40.85 -1.69
N GLY A 112 4.80 -41.39 -2.71
CA GLY A 112 4.13 -41.89 -3.93
C GLY A 112 3.87 -40.87 -5.01
N ARG A 113 4.34 -39.63 -4.82
CA ARG A 113 4.27 -38.54 -5.85
C ARG A 113 5.62 -38.37 -6.54
N ASP A 114 5.55 -37.83 -7.77
CA ASP A 114 6.71 -37.30 -8.49
C ASP A 114 6.95 -35.86 -8.06
N GLY A 115 7.78 -35.66 -7.05
CA GLY A 115 8.06 -34.34 -6.48
C GLY A 115 8.69 -33.39 -7.49
N VAL A 116 9.48 -33.86 -8.45
CA VAL A 116 10.09 -33.02 -9.48
C VAL A 116 9.01 -32.44 -10.40
N ARG A 117 8.08 -33.27 -10.86
CA ARG A 117 6.93 -32.84 -11.67
C ARG A 117 6.07 -31.84 -10.92
N ASP A 118 5.71 -32.16 -9.70
CA ASP A 118 4.80 -31.35 -8.88
C ASP A 118 5.40 -30.02 -8.51
N MET A 119 6.69 -29.99 -8.17
CA MET A 119 7.42 -28.74 -7.90
C MET A 119 7.50 -27.87 -9.15
N LYS A 120 7.82 -28.45 -10.32
CA LYS A 120 7.84 -27.73 -11.59
C LYS A 120 6.49 -27.07 -11.90
N GLU A 121 5.40 -27.81 -11.75
CA GLU A 121 4.04 -27.29 -11.99
C GLU A 121 3.69 -26.14 -11.05
N LEU A 122 3.91 -26.31 -9.76
CA LEU A 122 3.54 -25.31 -8.76
C LEU A 122 4.48 -24.10 -8.78
N ALA A 123 5.79 -24.29 -8.89
CA ALA A 123 6.75 -23.19 -8.98
C ALA A 123 6.48 -22.30 -10.22
N SER A 124 6.22 -22.93 -11.40
CA SER A 124 5.87 -22.19 -12.62
C SER A 124 4.61 -21.33 -12.44
N ARG A 125 3.61 -21.84 -11.73
CA ARG A 125 2.36 -21.12 -11.48
C ARG A 125 2.56 -20.02 -10.41
N PHE A 126 3.27 -20.33 -9.33
CA PHE A 126 3.54 -19.37 -8.27
C PHE A 126 4.41 -18.21 -8.74
N ALA A 127 5.35 -18.45 -9.66
CA ALA A 127 6.18 -17.40 -10.24
C ALA A 127 5.36 -16.23 -10.83
N THR A 128 4.17 -16.51 -11.37
CA THR A 128 3.30 -15.50 -12.00
C THR A 128 2.04 -15.19 -11.21
N SER A 129 1.62 -16.05 -10.27
CA SER A 129 0.39 -15.87 -9.49
C SER A 129 0.62 -15.40 -8.06
N SER A 130 1.86 -15.32 -7.58
CA SER A 130 2.23 -14.81 -6.27
C SER A 130 3.21 -13.65 -6.40
N THR A 131 2.97 -12.57 -5.68
CA THR A 131 3.91 -11.44 -5.54
C THR A 131 4.96 -11.69 -4.47
N LEU A 132 4.80 -12.71 -3.62
CA LEU A 132 5.72 -13.01 -2.53
C LEU A 132 6.85 -13.95 -2.98
N PRO A 133 8.06 -13.82 -2.40
CA PRO A 133 9.12 -14.80 -2.57
C PRO A 133 8.73 -16.16 -2.01
N ILE A 134 9.38 -17.19 -2.52
CA ILE A 134 9.11 -18.59 -2.16
C ILE A 134 10.28 -19.18 -1.39
N VAL A 135 9.96 -19.85 -0.28
CA VAL A 135 10.85 -20.79 0.41
C VAL A 135 10.58 -22.17 -0.18
N LEU A 136 11.60 -22.78 -0.78
CA LEU A 136 11.51 -24.14 -1.32
C LEU A 136 11.87 -25.14 -0.23
N ASP A 137 10.89 -25.90 0.20
CA ASP A 137 11.05 -26.92 1.26
C ASP A 137 11.02 -28.33 0.68
N SER A 138 12.18 -28.94 0.61
CA SER A 138 12.34 -30.32 0.18
C SER A 138 13.64 -30.94 0.69
N THR A 139 13.62 -32.25 0.95
CA THR A 139 14.81 -33.03 1.25
C THR A 139 15.52 -33.53 0.00
N GLU A 140 14.91 -33.43 -1.19
CA GLU A 140 15.42 -33.96 -2.44
C GLU A 140 16.05 -32.89 -3.33
N PRO A 141 17.38 -32.96 -3.61
CA PRO A 141 18.05 -31.96 -4.44
C PRO A 141 17.43 -31.75 -5.85
N ALA A 142 16.88 -32.82 -6.44
CA ALA A 142 16.22 -32.74 -7.74
C ALA A 142 14.91 -31.93 -7.71
N VAL A 143 14.17 -31.99 -6.59
CA VAL A 143 12.94 -31.22 -6.37
C VAL A 143 13.28 -29.74 -6.15
N LEU A 144 14.31 -29.45 -5.33
CA LEU A 144 14.82 -28.09 -5.12
C LEU A 144 15.28 -27.46 -6.44
N LYS A 145 16.03 -28.21 -7.25
CA LYS A 145 16.48 -27.75 -8.57
C LYS A 145 15.28 -27.38 -9.46
N ALA A 146 14.26 -28.23 -9.52
CA ALA A 146 13.06 -27.99 -10.31
C ALA A 146 12.35 -26.69 -9.86
N GLY A 147 12.29 -26.41 -8.57
CA GLY A 147 11.76 -25.16 -8.03
C GLY A 147 12.57 -23.93 -8.43
N LEU A 148 13.89 -23.98 -8.21
CA LEU A 148 14.82 -22.90 -8.53
C LEU A 148 14.83 -22.54 -10.01
N GLU A 149 14.73 -23.52 -10.92
CA GLU A 149 14.71 -23.31 -12.37
C GLU A 149 13.41 -22.65 -12.88
N HIS A 150 12.34 -22.66 -12.08
CA HIS A 150 11.01 -22.15 -12.49
C HIS A 150 10.56 -20.89 -11.72
N LEU A 151 11.27 -20.52 -10.65
CA LEU A 151 11.03 -19.29 -9.90
C LEU A 151 11.96 -18.16 -10.36
N GLY A 152 11.44 -16.96 -10.48
CA GLY A 152 12.25 -15.76 -10.69
C GLY A 152 12.62 -15.11 -9.35
N GLY A 153 13.61 -14.20 -9.38
CA GLY A 153 14.09 -13.56 -8.19
C GLY A 153 15.02 -14.45 -7.35
N ARG A 154 15.02 -14.25 -6.05
CA ARG A 154 15.86 -14.96 -5.09
C ARG A 154 15.03 -15.79 -4.13
N SER A 155 15.11 -17.10 -4.22
CA SER A 155 14.43 -18.02 -3.32
C SER A 155 15.27 -18.35 -2.08
N VAL A 156 14.61 -18.91 -1.06
CA VAL A 156 15.27 -19.51 0.11
C VAL A 156 15.13 -21.03 0.01
N ILE A 157 16.20 -21.77 0.26
CA ILE A 157 16.17 -23.23 0.36
C ILE A 157 15.97 -23.63 1.81
N ASN A 158 14.97 -24.43 2.09
CA ASN A 158 14.67 -25.10 3.35
C ASN A 158 14.84 -26.63 3.12
N SER A 159 15.93 -27.27 3.50
CA SER A 159 17.01 -26.77 4.34
C SER A 159 18.35 -27.49 4.07
N VAL A 160 19.39 -27.00 4.70
CA VAL A 160 20.68 -27.66 4.80
C VAL A 160 21.00 -28.03 6.26
N ASN A 161 21.68 -29.15 6.48
CA ASN A 161 22.11 -29.63 7.80
C ASN A 161 23.18 -30.72 7.66
N TYR A 162 23.73 -31.25 8.78
CA TYR A 162 24.74 -32.29 8.82
C TYR A 162 24.21 -33.65 9.31
N GLU A 163 22.92 -33.95 9.11
CA GLU A 163 22.34 -35.25 9.53
C GLU A 163 23.12 -36.46 8.96
N ASP A 164 23.57 -36.39 7.73
CA ASP A 164 24.40 -37.35 7.04
C ASP A 164 25.85 -36.86 6.83
N GLY A 165 26.26 -35.86 7.63
CA GLY A 165 27.61 -35.29 7.61
C GLY A 165 27.79 -34.23 6.49
N ASP A 166 29.07 -33.86 6.29
CA ASP A 166 29.52 -32.89 5.27
C ASP A 166 30.34 -33.54 4.13
N GLY A 167 30.38 -34.87 4.09
CA GLY A 167 31.10 -35.62 3.05
C GLY A 167 30.54 -35.40 1.64
N PRO A 168 31.30 -35.72 0.58
CA PRO A 168 30.93 -35.43 -0.82
C PRO A 168 29.60 -36.04 -1.29
N THR A 169 29.13 -37.06 -0.60
CA THR A 169 27.85 -37.77 -0.89
C THR A 169 26.68 -37.28 -0.03
N SER A 170 26.95 -36.44 0.97
CA SER A 170 25.95 -35.93 1.87
C SER A 170 24.91 -35.07 1.14
N ARG A 171 23.76 -34.94 1.73
CA ARG A 171 22.70 -34.03 1.25
C ARG A 171 23.20 -32.59 1.23
N PHE A 172 23.91 -32.17 2.26
CA PHE A 172 24.56 -30.88 2.33
C PHE A 172 25.44 -30.62 1.09
N ALA A 173 26.38 -31.50 0.77
CA ALA A 173 27.30 -31.37 -0.36
C ALA A 173 26.59 -31.39 -1.74
N ARG A 174 25.39 -31.98 -1.82
CA ARG A 174 24.59 -32.00 -3.08
C ARG A 174 23.70 -30.78 -3.25
N ILE A 175 23.25 -30.15 -2.16
CA ILE A 175 22.39 -28.97 -2.18
C ILE A 175 23.21 -27.68 -2.38
N MET A 176 24.36 -27.55 -1.74
CA MET A 176 25.16 -26.34 -1.77
C MET A 176 25.58 -25.85 -3.17
N PRO A 177 25.89 -26.71 -4.16
CA PRO A 177 26.10 -26.28 -5.54
C PRO A 177 24.88 -25.59 -6.14
N LEU A 178 23.66 -26.06 -5.85
CA LEU A 178 22.41 -25.42 -6.31
C LEU A 178 22.22 -24.05 -5.67
N VAL A 179 22.51 -23.93 -4.36
CA VAL A 179 22.50 -22.64 -3.64
C VAL A 179 23.40 -21.62 -4.34
N ARG A 180 24.64 -22.04 -4.69
CA ARG A 180 25.62 -21.18 -5.34
C ARG A 180 25.25 -20.82 -6.77
N GLU A 181 24.76 -21.79 -7.54
CA GLU A 181 24.37 -21.61 -8.94
C GLU A 181 23.21 -20.62 -9.09
N HIS A 182 22.22 -20.69 -8.20
CA HIS A 182 21.02 -19.87 -8.22
C HIS A 182 21.07 -18.65 -7.29
N GLY A 183 22.12 -18.47 -6.52
CA GLY A 183 22.26 -17.36 -5.58
C GLY A 183 21.24 -17.37 -4.45
N ALA A 184 20.71 -18.54 -4.08
CA ALA A 184 19.68 -18.70 -3.06
C ALA A 184 20.20 -18.40 -1.65
N ALA A 185 19.31 -17.96 -0.75
CA ALA A 185 19.56 -18.01 0.69
C ALA A 185 19.19 -19.39 1.26
N VAL A 186 19.63 -19.70 2.47
CA VAL A 186 19.41 -21.03 3.07
C VAL A 186 18.86 -20.94 4.48
N VAL A 187 17.92 -21.84 4.79
CA VAL A 187 17.60 -22.24 6.15
C VAL A 187 18.60 -23.35 6.54
N ALA A 188 19.33 -23.17 7.63
CA ALA A 188 20.31 -24.10 8.15
C ALA A 188 19.84 -24.64 9.51
N LEU A 189 19.45 -25.93 9.52
CA LEU A 189 18.92 -26.59 10.72
C LEU A 189 20.04 -27.03 11.67
N THR A 190 19.85 -26.83 12.96
CA THR A 190 20.77 -27.31 13.99
C THR A 190 20.65 -28.82 14.21
N ILE A 191 21.00 -29.58 13.16
CA ILE A 191 21.06 -31.04 13.12
C ILE A 191 22.47 -31.46 12.70
N ASP A 192 23.11 -32.34 13.42
CA ASP A 192 24.40 -32.94 13.09
C ASP A 192 24.31 -34.47 13.09
N GLU A 193 25.45 -35.12 12.93
CA GLU A 193 25.55 -36.57 12.88
C GLU A 193 25.10 -37.29 14.18
N GLU A 194 25.01 -36.55 15.31
CA GLU A 194 24.46 -37.04 16.57
C GLU A 194 22.92 -36.94 16.61
N GLY A 195 22.31 -36.14 15.70
CA GLY A 195 20.88 -35.94 15.56
C GLY A 195 20.43 -34.49 15.73
N GLN A 196 19.15 -34.31 16.10
CA GLN A 196 18.53 -33.01 16.30
C GLN A 196 18.98 -32.39 17.64
N ALA A 197 19.66 -31.24 17.60
CA ALA A 197 20.17 -30.57 18.79
C ALA A 197 19.02 -30.06 19.69
N ARG A 198 19.00 -30.49 20.95
CA ARG A 198 17.98 -30.14 21.93
C ARG A 198 18.43 -29.07 22.91
N THR A 199 19.66 -29.19 23.45
CA THR A 199 20.17 -28.17 24.39
C THR A 199 20.71 -26.93 23.66
N ALA A 200 20.67 -25.78 24.33
CA ALA A 200 21.19 -24.52 23.79
C ALA A 200 22.66 -24.65 23.37
N GLU A 201 23.48 -25.32 24.19
CA GLU A 201 24.90 -25.54 23.90
C GLU A 201 25.11 -26.36 22.61
N TRP A 202 24.35 -27.45 22.43
CA TRP A 202 24.41 -28.27 21.23
C TRP A 202 23.90 -27.47 19.98
N LYS A 203 22.78 -26.79 20.10
CA LYS A 203 22.25 -25.91 19.03
C LYS A 203 23.30 -24.89 18.58
N LEU A 204 23.97 -24.23 19.52
CA LEU A 204 25.03 -23.26 19.24
C LEU A 204 26.28 -23.92 18.62
N ARG A 205 26.66 -25.10 19.09
CA ARG A 205 27.78 -25.85 18.50
C ARG A 205 27.55 -26.11 17.00
N VAL A 206 26.37 -26.63 16.67
CA VAL A 206 26.00 -26.92 15.28
C VAL A 206 25.83 -25.64 14.46
N ALA A 207 25.16 -24.65 15.01
CA ALA A 207 24.98 -23.35 14.33
C ALA A 207 26.31 -22.68 13.96
N ARG A 208 27.27 -22.62 14.88
CA ARG A 208 28.62 -22.09 14.63
C ARG A 208 29.32 -22.84 13.50
N ARG A 209 29.25 -24.21 13.51
CA ARG A 209 29.83 -25.04 12.45
C ARG A 209 29.20 -24.71 11.09
N LEU A 210 27.86 -24.63 11.02
CA LEU A 210 27.12 -24.28 9.81
C LEU A 210 27.52 -22.88 9.30
N ILE A 211 27.51 -21.85 10.15
CA ILE A 211 27.85 -20.49 9.78
C ILE A 211 29.27 -20.41 9.19
N HIS A 212 30.25 -20.97 9.90
CA HIS A 212 31.64 -20.95 9.41
C HIS A 212 31.81 -21.71 8.09
N ASP A 213 31.18 -22.88 7.94
CA ASP A 213 31.28 -23.65 6.70
C ASP A 213 30.61 -22.88 5.51
N LEU A 214 29.40 -22.39 5.73
CA LEU A 214 28.65 -21.65 4.69
C LEU A 214 29.36 -20.36 4.25
N VAL A 215 30.00 -19.65 5.18
CA VAL A 215 30.75 -18.43 4.89
C VAL A 215 32.13 -18.75 4.30
N ASP A 216 32.93 -19.56 4.99
CA ASP A 216 34.35 -19.75 4.69
C ASP A 216 34.57 -20.67 3.48
N ASN A 217 33.80 -21.75 3.37
CA ASN A 217 33.98 -22.74 2.31
C ASN A 217 33.02 -22.53 1.12
N TRP A 218 31.81 -22.07 1.39
CA TRP A 218 30.80 -21.85 0.34
C TRP A 218 30.67 -20.37 -0.09
N GLY A 219 31.32 -19.44 0.61
CA GLY A 219 31.38 -18.02 0.26
C GLY A 219 30.01 -17.34 0.26
N MET A 220 29.11 -17.75 1.17
CA MET A 220 27.82 -17.09 1.38
C MET A 220 28.01 -15.81 2.19
N ASP A 221 27.15 -14.81 1.92
CA ASP A 221 27.01 -13.69 2.84
C ASP A 221 26.35 -14.18 4.13
N VAL A 222 26.85 -13.70 5.26
CA VAL A 222 26.35 -14.11 6.57
C VAL A 222 24.88 -13.75 6.79
N GLY A 223 24.42 -12.69 6.17
CA GLY A 223 23.02 -12.25 6.23
C GLY A 223 22.04 -13.15 5.47
N ASP A 224 22.54 -14.03 4.59
CA ASP A 224 21.73 -14.95 3.78
C ASP A 224 21.54 -16.32 4.43
N ILE A 225 22.05 -16.47 5.63
CA ILE A 225 21.96 -17.71 6.42
C ILE A 225 20.89 -17.51 7.49
N LEU A 226 19.82 -18.33 7.43
CA LEU A 226 18.74 -18.36 8.40
C LEU A 226 18.91 -19.61 9.28
N ILE A 227 19.42 -19.45 10.51
CA ILE A 227 19.61 -20.56 11.42
C ILE A 227 18.27 -20.93 12.06
N ASP A 228 17.83 -22.18 11.86
CA ASP A 228 16.72 -22.76 12.59
C ASP A 228 17.28 -23.55 13.79
N THR A 229 17.03 -23.02 14.97
CA THR A 229 17.46 -23.64 16.24
C THR A 229 16.54 -24.78 16.68
N LEU A 230 15.63 -25.19 15.85
CA LEU A 230 14.62 -26.24 16.05
C LEU A 230 13.65 -25.96 17.20
N THR A 231 12.42 -26.35 16.97
CA THR A 231 11.34 -26.29 17.96
C THR A 231 10.78 -27.68 18.21
N PHE A 232 10.70 -28.07 19.46
CA PHE A 232 10.16 -29.35 19.87
C PHE A 232 8.87 -29.21 20.68
N PRO A 233 7.96 -30.18 20.64
CA PRO A 233 6.76 -30.18 21.44
C PRO A 233 7.06 -30.17 22.95
N ILE A 234 6.57 -29.16 23.67
CA ILE A 234 6.75 -29.05 25.14
C ILE A 234 5.57 -29.60 25.93
N ALA A 235 4.49 -29.97 25.23
CA ALA A 235 3.25 -30.43 25.84
C ALA A 235 3.07 -31.95 25.81
N THR A 236 4.15 -32.71 25.63
CA THR A 236 4.10 -34.18 25.55
C THR A 236 3.98 -34.86 26.90
N GLY A 237 4.24 -34.16 28.00
CA GLY A 237 4.29 -34.72 29.35
C GLY A 237 5.61 -35.41 29.71
N GLN A 238 6.56 -35.56 28.77
CA GLN A 238 7.87 -36.13 28.98
C GLN A 238 8.82 -35.12 29.65
N GLU A 239 9.55 -35.54 30.70
CA GLU A 239 10.42 -34.66 31.48
C GLU A 239 11.52 -34.03 30.63
N GLU A 240 12.09 -34.77 29.72
CA GLU A 240 13.16 -34.35 28.81
C GLU A 240 12.74 -33.27 27.81
N THR A 241 11.43 -33.10 27.53
CA THR A 241 10.91 -32.08 26.58
C THR A 241 10.52 -30.79 27.25
N ARG A 242 10.41 -30.76 28.58
CA ARG A 242 9.89 -29.60 29.35
C ARG A 242 10.67 -28.31 29.14
N ARG A 243 11.96 -28.42 28.89
CA ARG A 243 12.88 -27.30 28.75
C ARG A 243 13.19 -26.93 27.31
N ASP A 244 12.68 -27.63 26.32
CA ASP A 244 13.04 -27.43 24.92
C ASP A 244 12.76 -26.01 24.44
N ALA A 245 11.68 -25.37 24.91
CA ALA A 245 11.38 -23.98 24.58
C ALA A 245 12.42 -23.00 25.16
N ILE A 246 12.84 -23.20 26.41
CA ILE A 246 13.88 -22.38 27.06
C ILE A 246 15.21 -22.52 26.33
N GLU A 247 15.58 -23.76 25.97
CA GLU A 247 16.83 -24.07 25.26
C GLU A 247 16.84 -23.39 23.88
N THR A 248 15.70 -23.38 23.18
CA THR A 248 15.54 -22.69 21.88
C THR A 248 15.66 -21.18 22.04
N ILE A 249 14.93 -20.57 22.97
CA ILE A 249 14.99 -19.11 23.26
C ILE A 249 16.40 -18.68 23.67
N SER A 250 17.07 -19.48 24.51
CA SER A 250 18.44 -19.22 24.97
C SER A 250 19.45 -19.32 23.81
N ALA A 251 19.30 -20.30 22.93
CA ALA A 251 20.13 -20.45 21.75
C ALA A 251 20.00 -19.26 20.79
N ILE A 252 18.76 -18.81 20.49
CA ILE A 252 18.52 -17.64 19.65
C ILE A 252 19.21 -16.41 20.23
N LYS A 253 18.99 -16.14 21.52
CA LYS A 253 19.60 -14.98 22.22
C LYS A 253 21.12 -14.98 22.05
N THR A 254 21.78 -16.08 22.41
CA THR A 254 23.23 -16.18 22.33
C THR A 254 23.75 -16.09 20.90
N LEU A 255 23.04 -16.72 19.95
CA LEU A 255 23.41 -16.68 18.54
C LEU A 255 23.37 -15.22 17.99
N LYS A 256 22.34 -14.46 18.37
CA LYS A 256 22.23 -13.03 17.95
C LYS A 256 23.27 -12.14 18.62
N GLU A 257 23.72 -12.48 19.83
CA GLU A 257 24.82 -11.77 20.49
C GLU A 257 26.18 -12.07 19.81
N GLU A 258 26.42 -13.31 19.38
CA GLU A 258 27.68 -13.74 18.74
C GLU A 258 27.73 -13.38 17.25
N PHE A 259 26.63 -13.54 16.52
CA PHE A 259 26.52 -13.32 15.08
C PHE A 259 25.35 -12.37 14.77
N PRO A 260 25.47 -11.06 15.04
CA PRO A 260 24.37 -10.12 14.87
C PRO A 260 23.80 -10.05 13.44
N SER A 261 24.59 -10.40 12.43
CA SER A 261 24.20 -10.37 11.02
C SER A 261 23.54 -11.65 10.51
N VAL A 262 23.68 -12.77 11.23
CA VAL A 262 22.97 -14.01 10.91
C VAL A 262 21.49 -13.83 11.16
N GLN A 263 20.65 -14.40 10.30
CA GLN A 263 19.20 -14.45 10.52
C GLN A 263 18.83 -15.70 11.32
N THR A 264 17.68 -15.63 12.00
CA THR A 264 17.12 -16.76 12.74
C THR A 264 15.70 -17.05 12.27
N THR A 265 15.33 -18.32 12.22
CA THR A 265 13.99 -18.79 11.85
C THR A 265 13.53 -19.92 12.76
N LEU A 266 12.23 -20.17 12.82
CA LEU A 266 11.64 -21.29 13.53
C LEU A 266 10.38 -21.82 12.85
N GLY A 267 10.21 -23.14 12.81
CA GLY A 267 8.93 -23.80 12.62
C GLY A 267 8.12 -23.79 13.91
N VAL A 268 7.45 -22.66 14.21
CA VAL A 268 6.80 -22.39 15.51
C VAL A 268 5.72 -23.39 15.86
N SER A 269 4.94 -23.86 14.87
CA SER A 269 3.82 -24.78 15.09
C SER A 269 4.20 -26.09 15.78
N ASN A 270 5.48 -26.46 15.80
CA ASN A 270 5.98 -27.65 16.45
C ASN A 270 5.88 -27.59 17.98
N VAL A 271 6.06 -26.43 18.62
CA VAL A 271 6.03 -26.28 20.08
C VAL A 271 4.74 -26.81 20.72
N SER A 272 3.63 -26.69 19.98
CA SER A 272 2.28 -27.03 20.42
C SER A 272 1.74 -28.36 19.86
N PHE A 273 2.61 -29.15 19.20
CA PHE A 273 2.18 -30.41 18.60
C PHE A 273 1.53 -31.34 19.66
N GLY A 274 0.38 -31.92 19.31
CA GLY A 274 -0.40 -32.79 20.19
C GLY A 274 -1.47 -32.11 21.03
N LEU A 275 -1.49 -30.75 21.10
CA LEU A 275 -2.53 -29.98 21.76
C LEU A 275 -3.77 -29.79 20.88
N ASN A 276 -4.91 -29.51 21.54
CA ASN A 276 -6.11 -29.09 20.79
C ASN A 276 -5.89 -27.74 20.05
N PRO A 277 -6.67 -27.47 19.00
CA PRO A 277 -6.44 -26.28 18.16
C PRO A 277 -6.47 -24.94 18.92
N ALA A 278 -7.33 -24.77 19.95
CA ALA A 278 -7.40 -23.54 20.73
C ALA A 278 -6.14 -23.32 21.56
N ALA A 279 -5.69 -24.32 22.26
CA ALA A 279 -4.47 -24.32 23.04
C ALA A 279 -3.23 -24.04 22.13
N ARG A 280 -3.20 -24.62 20.92
CA ARG A 280 -2.13 -24.36 19.94
C ARG A 280 -2.00 -22.90 19.55
N ILE A 281 -3.13 -22.21 19.29
CA ILE A 281 -3.13 -20.78 18.93
C ILE A 281 -2.46 -19.98 20.04
N VAL A 282 -2.84 -20.19 21.29
CA VAL A 282 -2.30 -19.45 22.43
C VAL A 282 -0.82 -19.78 22.64
N LEU A 283 -0.45 -21.06 22.69
CA LEU A 283 0.93 -21.46 22.94
C LEU A 283 1.89 -20.99 21.82
N ASN A 284 1.50 -21.15 20.55
CA ASN A 284 2.29 -20.67 19.41
C ASN A 284 2.50 -19.16 19.47
N SER A 285 1.45 -18.40 19.79
CA SER A 285 1.51 -16.95 19.86
C SER A 285 2.41 -16.46 21.00
N VAL A 286 2.30 -17.07 22.17
CA VAL A 286 3.13 -16.73 23.35
C VAL A 286 4.59 -17.11 23.11
N PHE A 287 4.87 -18.33 22.63
CA PHE A 287 6.23 -18.78 22.34
C PHE A 287 6.90 -17.91 21.27
N LEU A 288 6.18 -17.61 20.19
CA LEU A 288 6.69 -16.72 19.13
C LEU A 288 7.01 -15.32 19.69
N ALA A 289 6.13 -14.74 20.49
CA ALA A 289 6.37 -13.41 21.08
C ALA A 289 7.62 -13.42 21.97
N GLU A 290 7.87 -14.47 22.76
CA GLU A 290 9.06 -14.60 23.59
C GLU A 290 10.34 -14.79 22.76
N ALA A 291 10.27 -15.58 21.67
CA ALA A 291 11.39 -15.77 20.76
C ALA A 291 11.75 -14.48 20.01
N VAL A 292 10.77 -13.71 19.56
CA VAL A 292 10.98 -12.39 18.89
C VAL A 292 11.65 -11.40 19.85
N LYS A 293 11.28 -11.38 21.13
CA LYS A 293 11.92 -10.51 22.13
C LYS A 293 13.43 -10.73 22.26
N VAL A 294 13.91 -11.92 22.01
CA VAL A 294 15.34 -12.27 22.10
C VAL A 294 16.06 -12.25 20.76
N GLY A 295 15.38 -11.86 19.67
CA GLY A 295 15.96 -11.61 18.36
C GLY A 295 15.64 -12.64 17.28
N LEU A 296 14.52 -13.36 17.37
CA LEU A 296 14.03 -14.18 16.26
C LEU A 296 13.61 -13.25 15.09
N ASP A 297 14.20 -13.47 13.91
CA ASP A 297 13.97 -12.64 12.73
C ASP A 297 12.77 -13.14 11.90
N SER A 298 12.54 -14.45 11.83
CA SER A 298 11.48 -15.05 11.00
C SER A 298 10.85 -16.29 11.62
N ALA A 299 9.63 -16.61 11.14
CA ALA A 299 8.92 -17.80 11.61
C ALA A 299 8.04 -18.42 10.53
N ILE A 300 8.08 -19.74 10.40
CA ILE A 300 7.15 -20.53 9.57
C ILE A 300 5.90 -20.78 10.42
N VAL A 301 4.80 -20.15 10.01
CA VAL A 301 3.56 -20.10 10.80
C VAL A 301 2.32 -20.07 9.91
N HIS A 302 1.16 -20.28 10.53
CA HIS A 302 -0.13 -19.91 9.95
C HIS A 302 -0.46 -18.48 10.37
N PRO A 303 -0.29 -17.45 9.51
CA PRO A 303 -0.36 -16.05 9.94
C PRO A 303 -1.65 -15.68 10.67
N SER A 304 -2.81 -16.12 10.15
CA SER A 304 -4.12 -15.79 10.76
C SER A 304 -4.38 -16.50 12.11
N LYS A 305 -3.52 -17.43 12.53
CA LYS A 305 -3.61 -18.13 13.83
C LYS A 305 -2.62 -17.62 14.86
N ILE A 306 -1.85 -16.59 14.55
CA ILE A 306 -1.01 -15.92 15.53
C ILE A 306 -1.81 -14.75 16.12
N THR A 307 -2.04 -14.82 17.42
CA THR A 307 -2.84 -13.83 18.16
C THR A 307 -1.89 -12.86 18.90
N PRO A 308 -2.05 -11.54 18.73
CA PRO A 308 -1.29 -10.57 19.52
C PRO A 308 -1.44 -10.81 21.02
N MET A 309 -0.36 -10.69 21.79
CA MET A 309 -0.33 -10.95 23.24
C MET A 309 -1.41 -10.20 24.03
N ALA A 310 -1.75 -8.97 23.60
CA ALA A 310 -2.79 -8.17 24.24
C ALA A 310 -4.22 -8.69 24.02
N ARG A 311 -4.44 -9.57 23.04
CA ARG A 311 -5.75 -10.19 22.74
C ARG A 311 -5.91 -11.58 23.34
N ILE A 312 -4.86 -12.14 23.95
CA ILE A 312 -4.91 -13.41 24.66
C ILE A 312 -5.40 -13.14 26.08
N ASP A 313 -6.35 -13.95 26.57
CA ASP A 313 -6.82 -13.88 27.93
C ASP A 313 -5.67 -13.88 28.93
N GLU A 314 -5.72 -13.05 29.96
CA GLU A 314 -4.62 -12.86 30.90
C GLU A 314 -4.20 -14.15 31.57
N ARG A 315 -5.17 -14.98 32.00
CA ARG A 315 -4.90 -16.25 32.65
C ARG A 315 -4.27 -17.27 31.67
N GLN A 316 -4.79 -17.34 30.44
CA GLN A 316 -4.24 -18.22 29.41
C GLN A 316 -2.81 -17.80 29.05
N ARG A 317 -2.54 -16.51 28.97
CA ARG A 317 -1.22 -15.96 28.68
C ARG A 317 -0.20 -16.27 29.78
N GLU A 318 -0.59 -16.08 31.04
CA GLU A 318 0.26 -16.37 32.20
C GLU A 318 0.64 -17.86 32.25
N VAL A 319 -0.35 -18.75 32.14
CA VAL A 319 -0.08 -20.20 32.18
C VAL A 319 0.72 -20.66 30.97
N ALA A 320 0.49 -20.07 29.78
CA ALA A 320 1.30 -20.34 28.60
C ALA A 320 2.77 -19.89 28.80
N LEU A 321 3.00 -18.73 29.41
CA LEU A 321 4.36 -18.28 29.77
C LEU A 321 5.01 -19.21 30.80
N ASP A 322 4.25 -19.64 31.80
CA ASP A 322 4.77 -20.62 32.77
C ASP A 322 5.13 -21.95 32.13
N LEU A 323 4.36 -22.38 31.13
CA LEU A 323 4.67 -23.58 30.34
C LEU A 323 5.92 -23.40 29.47
N VAL A 324 6.04 -22.28 28.76
CA VAL A 324 7.22 -21.97 27.94
C VAL A 324 8.50 -21.94 28.75
N TYR A 325 8.45 -21.41 29.98
CA TYR A 325 9.60 -21.27 30.88
C TYR A 325 9.69 -22.37 31.95
N ASP A 326 8.89 -23.45 31.87
CA ASP A 326 8.85 -24.57 32.80
C ASP A 326 8.85 -24.13 34.28
N ARG A 327 7.94 -23.19 34.62
CA ARG A 327 7.84 -22.59 35.98
C ARG A 327 7.03 -23.49 36.90
N ARG A 328 7.44 -24.74 37.06
CA ARG A 328 6.87 -25.68 38.04
C ARG A 328 7.26 -25.32 39.46
N THR A 329 6.38 -25.57 40.42
CA THR A 329 6.70 -25.44 41.84
C THR A 329 6.58 -26.77 42.54
N PHE A 330 7.49 -27.02 43.51
CA PHE A 330 7.61 -28.27 44.24
C PHE A 330 7.50 -28.00 45.74
N ASP A 331 6.99 -28.99 46.51
CA ASP A 331 7.07 -28.96 47.98
C ASP A 331 8.45 -29.35 48.51
N ALA A 332 8.61 -29.37 49.83
CA ALA A 332 9.87 -29.73 50.49
C ALA A 332 10.27 -31.19 50.26
N ASP A 333 9.32 -32.04 49.91
CA ASP A 333 9.52 -33.45 49.64
C ASP A 333 9.72 -33.77 48.16
N GLY A 334 9.72 -32.72 47.30
CA GLY A 334 9.94 -32.84 45.86
C GLY A 334 8.68 -33.18 45.03
N ASN A 335 7.48 -33.16 45.64
CA ASN A 335 6.23 -33.36 44.90
C ASN A 335 5.82 -32.09 44.18
N THR A 336 5.27 -32.19 42.98
CA THR A 336 4.81 -31.08 42.20
C THR A 336 3.55 -30.44 42.82
N ILE A 337 3.64 -29.19 43.26
CA ILE A 337 2.49 -28.39 43.73
C ILE A 337 1.77 -27.72 42.54
N TYR A 338 2.52 -27.22 41.56
CA TYR A 338 2.02 -26.57 40.39
C TYR A 338 2.72 -27.07 39.14
N ASP A 339 1.94 -27.58 38.18
CA ASP A 339 2.42 -27.96 36.85
C ASP A 339 1.68 -27.13 35.82
N PRO A 340 2.40 -26.21 35.09
CA PRO A 340 1.79 -25.38 34.09
C PRO A 340 1.18 -26.16 32.92
N LEU A 341 1.68 -27.33 32.55
CA LEU A 341 1.09 -28.17 31.52
C LEU A 341 -0.30 -28.68 31.92
N SER A 342 -0.44 -29.23 33.14
CA SER A 342 -1.75 -29.69 33.62
C SER A 342 -2.77 -28.55 33.66
N THR A 343 -2.36 -27.41 34.22
CA THR A 343 -3.21 -26.19 34.26
C THR A 343 -3.56 -25.69 32.87
N PHE A 344 -2.60 -25.72 31.93
CA PHE A 344 -2.83 -25.29 30.54
C PHE A 344 -3.83 -26.20 29.83
N LEU A 345 -3.71 -27.53 30.00
CA LEU A 345 -4.65 -28.49 29.42
C LEU A 345 -6.08 -28.30 29.98
N GLU A 346 -6.19 -28.08 31.31
CA GLU A 346 -7.48 -27.79 31.95
C GLU A 346 -8.17 -26.53 31.42
N LEU A 347 -7.40 -25.47 31.15
CA LEU A 347 -7.93 -24.21 30.58
C LEU A 347 -8.56 -24.39 29.19
N PHE A 348 -8.14 -25.40 28.45
CA PHE A 348 -8.61 -25.67 27.09
C PHE A 348 -9.41 -26.97 26.97
N ASP A 349 -9.74 -27.61 28.10
CA ASP A 349 -10.58 -28.82 28.08
C ASP A 349 -12.01 -28.45 27.62
N GLY A 350 -12.48 -29.14 26.59
CA GLY A 350 -13.78 -28.87 25.99
C GLY A 350 -13.89 -27.55 25.19
N VAL A 351 -12.80 -26.80 25.04
CA VAL A 351 -12.78 -25.59 24.20
C VAL A 351 -12.61 -26.00 22.74
N GLU A 352 -13.67 -25.92 21.96
CA GLU A 352 -13.60 -26.05 20.51
C GLU A 352 -13.17 -24.71 19.90
N VAL A 353 -12.23 -24.74 18.93
CA VAL A 353 -12.00 -23.61 18.05
C VAL A 353 -13.20 -23.54 17.11
N ALA A 354 -14.21 -22.79 17.52
CA ALA A 354 -15.13 -22.26 16.54
C ALA A 354 -14.30 -21.38 15.58
N SER A 355 -14.40 -21.61 14.27
CA SER A 355 -13.84 -20.66 13.34
C SER A 355 -14.41 -19.30 13.72
N SER A 356 -13.60 -18.23 13.76
CA SER A 356 -14.07 -16.88 14.15
C SER A 356 -15.29 -16.44 13.33
N LYS A 357 -15.41 -16.94 12.10
CA LYS A 357 -16.62 -16.79 11.26
C LYS A 357 -17.83 -17.59 11.76
N LEU A 358 -17.67 -18.82 12.23
CA LEU A 358 -18.77 -19.65 12.74
C LEU A 358 -19.25 -19.17 14.11
N THR A 359 -18.36 -18.70 14.98
CA THR A 359 -18.73 -18.14 16.30
C THR A 359 -19.50 -16.83 16.11
N ARG A 360 -19.01 -15.95 15.23
CA ARG A 360 -19.65 -14.68 14.93
C ARG A 360 -21.02 -14.88 14.25
N ALA A 361 -21.14 -15.85 13.35
CA ALA A 361 -22.42 -16.22 12.74
C ALA A 361 -23.41 -16.84 13.77
N ALA A 362 -22.92 -17.63 14.73
CA ALA A 362 -23.73 -18.18 15.80
C ALA A 362 -24.14 -17.11 16.81
N GLU A 363 -23.28 -16.20 17.19
CA GLU A 363 -23.57 -15.03 18.02
C GLU A 363 -24.62 -14.12 17.35
N LEU A 364 -24.48 -13.82 16.08
CA LEU A 364 -25.45 -13.07 15.29
C LEU A 364 -26.81 -13.80 15.23
N ALA A 365 -26.79 -15.12 15.00
CA ALA A 365 -27.99 -15.91 14.92
C ALA A 365 -28.76 -16.01 16.29
N ALA A 366 -28.05 -15.84 17.40
CA ALA A 366 -28.64 -15.83 18.74
C ALA A 366 -29.30 -14.50 19.11
N LEU A 367 -29.02 -13.40 18.37
CA LEU A 367 -29.64 -12.09 18.60
C LEU A 367 -31.11 -12.08 18.12
N PRO A 368 -32.00 -11.31 18.78
CA PRO A 368 -33.31 -10.97 18.23
C PRO A 368 -33.14 -10.37 16.81
N LEU A 369 -34.10 -10.63 15.91
CA LEU A 369 -34.01 -10.27 14.50
C LEU A 369 -33.70 -8.78 14.26
N ALA A 370 -34.35 -7.90 15.04
CA ALA A 370 -34.13 -6.46 14.98
C ALA A 370 -32.68 -6.07 15.33
N GLU A 371 -32.15 -6.56 16.44
CA GLU A 371 -30.77 -6.33 16.90
C GLU A 371 -29.77 -6.97 15.94
N ARG A 372 -30.10 -8.10 15.34
CA ARG A 372 -29.28 -8.80 14.35
C ARG A 372 -29.14 -7.98 13.07
N LEU A 373 -30.20 -7.34 12.58
CA LEU A 373 -30.15 -6.44 11.43
C LEU A 373 -29.26 -5.22 11.69
N GLU A 374 -29.41 -4.58 12.87
CA GLU A 374 -28.53 -3.47 13.29
C GLU A 374 -27.07 -3.91 13.37
N ARG A 375 -26.81 -5.07 13.98
CA ARG A 375 -25.47 -5.61 14.17
C ARG A 375 -24.79 -5.95 12.85
N ARG A 376 -25.53 -6.45 11.84
CA ARG A 376 -25.01 -6.68 10.49
C ARG A 376 -24.50 -5.41 9.84
N ILE A 377 -25.21 -4.30 10.01
CA ILE A 377 -24.77 -2.98 9.52
C ILE A 377 -23.49 -2.54 10.26
N ILE A 378 -23.48 -2.61 11.60
CA ILE A 378 -22.33 -2.18 12.41
C ILE A 378 -21.08 -2.99 12.07
N ASP A 379 -21.22 -4.31 11.91
CA ASP A 379 -20.11 -5.22 11.63
C ASP A 379 -19.75 -5.34 10.14
N GLY A 380 -20.56 -4.76 9.25
CA GLY A 380 -20.34 -4.86 7.80
C GLY A 380 -20.56 -6.28 7.24
N GLU A 381 -21.45 -7.09 7.83
CA GLU A 381 -21.61 -8.52 7.51
C GLU A 381 -22.76 -8.76 6.51
N LYS A 382 -22.40 -9.10 5.26
CA LYS A 382 -23.35 -9.38 4.18
C LYS A 382 -23.93 -10.82 4.24
N VAL A 383 -23.17 -11.78 4.77
CA VAL A 383 -23.54 -13.20 4.72
C VAL A 383 -24.78 -13.44 5.59
N GLY A 384 -25.89 -13.88 4.99
CA GLY A 384 -27.17 -14.12 5.65
C GLY A 384 -28.06 -12.87 5.83
N LEU A 385 -27.65 -11.71 5.31
CA LEU A 385 -28.45 -10.48 5.36
C LEU A 385 -29.81 -10.64 4.69
N GLU A 386 -29.86 -11.16 3.46
CA GLU A 386 -31.10 -11.33 2.72
C GLU A 386 -32.09 -12.29 3.43
N ALA A 387 -31.57 -13.35 4.07
CA ALA A 387 -32.38 -14.27 4.84
C ALA A 387 -33.00 -13.59 6.08
N ASP A 388 -32.24 -12.73 6.75
CA ASP A 388 -32.76 -11.96 7.88
C ASP A 388 -33.75 -10.88 7.45
N LEU A 389 -33.54 -10.24 6.33
CA LEU A 389 -34.49 -9.27 5.74
C LEU A 389 -35.78 -9.97 5.32
N GLN A 390 -35.69 -11.16 4.69
CA GLN A 390 -36.88 -11.95 4.35
C GLN A 390 -37.64 -12.36 5.62
N SER A 391 -36.94 -12.81 6.67
CA SER A 391 -37.57 -13.15 7.95
C SER A 391 -38.29 -11.95 8.55
N ALA A 392 -37.73 -10.75 8.49
CA ALA A 392 -38.37 -9.52 8.97
C ALA A 392 -39.67 -9.19 8.19
N LEU A 393 -39.62 -9.38 6.86
CA LEU A 393 -40.80 -9.21 6.01
C LEU A 393 -41.87 -10.26 6.34
N ASP A 394 -41.47 -11.53 6.57
CA ASP A 394 -42.38 -12.63 6.89
C ASP A 394 -43.01 -12.45 8.29
N GLU A 395 -42.31 -11.82 9.25
CA GLU A 395 -42.82 -11.39 10.54
C GLU A 395 -43.78 -10.16 10.44
N GLY A 396 -43.99 -9.62 9.26
CA GLY A 396 -44.90 -8.50 8.98
C GLY A 396 -44.30 -7.11 9.22
N MET A 397 -42.99 -7.01 9.37
CA MET A 397 -42.32 -5.70 9.43
C MET A 397 -42.42 -4.99 8.07
N LYS A 398 -42.79 -3.72 8.08
CA LYS A 398 -42.83 -2.93 6.85
C LYS A 398 -41.41 -2.63 6.36
N PRO A 399 -41.13 -2.71 5.05
CA PRO A 399 -39.77 -2.42 4.51
C PRO A 399 -39.22 -1.10 5.01
N LEU A 400 -40.01 -0.04 5.02
CA LEU A 400 -39.61 1.30 5.48
C LEU A 400 -39.30 1.33 6.99
N ALA A 401 -39.96 0.57 7.81
CA ALA A 401 -39.66 0.44 9.23
C ALA A 401 -38.33 -0.32 9.44
N ILE A 402 -38.09 -1.40 8.68
CA ILE A 402 -36.80 -2.11 8.71
C ILE A 402 -35.66 -1.13 8.40
N ILE A 403 -35.79 -0.31 7.35
CA ILE A 403 -34.77 0.68 6.96
C ILE A 403 -34.59 1.71 8.07
N ASN A 404 -35.64 2.36 8.53
CA ASN A 404 -35.57 3.53 9.40
C ASN A 404 -35.25 3.18 10.86
N ASP A 405 -35.83 2.12 11.37
CA ASP A 405 -35.77 1.81 12.80
C ASP A 405 -34.60 0.87 13.16
N HIS A 406 -34.10 0.08 12.17
CA HIS A 406 -33.02 -0.90 12.40
C HIS A 406 -31.77 -0.60 11.56
N LEU A 407 -31.88 -0.54 10.23
CA LEU A 407 -30.67 -0.38 9.39
C LEU A 407 -30.04 1.00 9.58
N LEU A 408 -30.84 2.07 9.60
CA LEU A 408 -30.35 3.43 9.85
C LEU A 408 -29.87 3.63 11.29
N ALA A 409 -30.45 2.91 12.27
CA ALA A 409 -29.95 2.89 13.64
C ALA A 409 -28.52 2.31 13.68
N GLY A 410 -28.28 1.19 12.98
CA GLY A 410 -26.94 0.63 12.80
C GLY A 410 -25.96 1.61 12.15
N MET A 411 -26.35 2.27 11.05
CA MET A 411 -25.50 3.30 10.39
C MET A 411 -25.20 4.50 11.28
N LYS A 412 -26.11 4.90 12.14
CA LYS A 412 -25.89 5.97 13.12
C LYS A 412 -24.80 5.58 14.12
N VAL A 413 -24.81 4.34 14.64
CA VAL A 413 -23.76 3.81 15.51
C VAL A 413 -22.41 3.81 14.78
N VAL A 414 -22.37 3.37 13.52
CA VAL A 414 -21.17 3.42 12.67
C VAL A 414 -20.61 4.84 12.57
N GLY A 415 -21.48 5.83 12.34
CA GLY A 415 -21.11 7.24 12.28
C GLY A 415 -20.56 7.79 13.62
N GLU A 416 -21.15 7.37 14.74
CA GLU A 416 -20.67 7.74 16.08
C GLU A 416 -19.30 7.12 16.40
N LEU A 417 -19.10 5.84 16.08
CA LEU A 417 -17.82 5.13 16.26
C LEU A 417 -16.72 5.77 15.39
N PHE A 418 -17.02 6.10 14.13
CA PHE A 418 -16.10 6.81 13.27
C PHE A 418 -15.75 8.22 13.84
N GLY A 419 -16.74 8.97 14.29
CA GLY A 419 -16.54 10.30 14.88
C GLY A 419 -15.69 10.30 16.16
N LYS A 420 -15.69 9.19 16.92
CA LYS A 420 -14.84 8.96 18.09
C LYS A 420 -13.45 8.42 17.74
N GLY A 421 -13.20 8.04 16.48
CA GLY A 421 -11.99 7.36 16.03
C GLY A 421 -11.92 5.87 16.41
N GLU A 422 -13.02 5.30 16.86
CA GLU A 422 -13.13 3.88 17.26
C GLU A 422 -13.40 2.94 16.05
N MET A 423 -13.81 3.49 14.91
CA MET A 423 -13.97 2.77 13.64
C MET A 423 -13.25 3.50 12.53
N GLN A 424 -12.61 2.76 11.63
CA GLN A 424 -11.85 3.30 10.51
C GLN A 424 -12.69 3.39 9.23
N LEU A 425 -12.31 4.28 8.31
CA LEU A 425 -13.04 4.53 7.08
C LEU A 425 -13.35 3.28 6.23
N PRO A 426 -12.42 2.31 6.03
CA PRO A 426 -12.74 1.10 5.28
C PRO A 426 -13.89 0.28 5.85
N PHE A 427 -14.02 0.23 7.18
CA PHE A 427 -15.14 -0.47 7.84
C PHE A 427 -16.46 0.29 7.71
N VAL A 428 -16.42 1.62 7.74
CA VAL A 428 -17.60 2.45 7.45
C VAL A 428 -18.12 2.18 6.03
N LEU A 429 -17.21 2.08 5.05
CA LEU A 429 -17.59 1.76 3.67
C LEU A 429 -18.19 0.36 3.55
N GLN A 430 -17.63 -0.62 4.27
CA GLN A 430 -18.18 -1.96 4.33
C GLN A 430 -19.60 -1.98 4.93
N SER A 431 -19.85 -1.22 6.00
CA SER A 431 -21.19 -1.03 6.57
C SER A 431 -22.15 -0.37 5.56
N ALA A 432 -21.66 0.62 4.81
CA ALA A 432 -22.41 1.28 3.74
C ALA A 432 -22.78 0.32 2.60
N GLU A 433 -21.89 -0.60 2.24
CA GLU A 433 -22.19 -1.65 1.25
C GLU A 433 -23.32 -2.59 1.73
N VAL A 434 -23.29 -3.01 3.00
CA VAL A 434 -24.35 -3.85 3.60
C VAL A 434 -25.67 -3.11 3.60
N MET A 435 -25.68 -1.83 3.99
CA MET A 435 -26.86 -0.96 3.96
C MET A 435 -27.45 -0.87 2.56
N LYS A 436 -26.63 -0.63 1.55
CA LYS A 436 -27.11 -0.51 0.16
C LYS A 436 -27.66 -1.83 -0.38
N THR A 437 -27.04 -2.95 -0.04
CA THR A 437 -27.52 -4.29 -0.37
C THR A 437 -28.87 -4.53 0.28
N ALA A 438 -29.04 -4.16 1.56
CA ALA A 438 -30.29 -4.31 2.28
C ALA A 438 -31.42 -3.46 1.68
N VAL A 439 -31.13 -2.20 1.34
CA VAL A 439 -32.12 -1.30 0.71
C VAL A 439 -32.54 -1.82 -0.66
N ALA A 440 -31.60 -2.26 -1.49
CA ALA A 440 -31.89 -2.85 -2.81
C ALA A 440 -32.76 -4.12 -2.72
N TYR A 441 -32.55 -4.94 -1.67
CA TYR A 441 -33.41 -6.11 -1.41
C TYR A 441 -34.83 -5.71 -0.99
N LEU A 442 -34.99 -4.66 -0.18
CA LEU A 442 -36.28 -4.20 0.33
C LEU A 442 -37.07 -3.37 -0.70
N GLU A 443 -36.42 -2.71 -1.63
CA GLU A 443 -37.03 -1.78 -2.61
C GLU A 443 -38.21 -2.41 -3.39
N PRO A 444 -38.13 -3.66 -3.92
CA PRO A 444 -39.25 -4.32 -4.60
C PRO A 444 -40.49 -4.56 -3.70
N HIS A 445 -40.28 -4.57 -2.38
CA HIS A 445 -41.33 -4.80 -1.38
C HIS A 445 -41.96 -3.50 -0.84
N MET A 446 -41.47 -2.31 -1.31
CA MET A 446 -42.00 -1.00 -0.92
C MET A 446 -43.20 -0.61 -1.77
N GLU A 447 -44.23 -0.04 -1.14
CA GLU A 447 -45.35 0.57 -1.87
C GLU A 447 -44.93 1.91 -2.45
N LYS A 448 -45.34 2.26 -3.69
CA LYS A 448 -44.96 3.51 -4.39
C LYS A 448 -45.33 4.81 -3.66
N SER A 449 -46.12 4.74 -2.60
CA SER A 449 -46.56 5.87 -1.78
C SER A 449 -45.69 6.16 -0.56
N ASP A 450 -44.74 5.32 -0.23
CA ASP A 450 -43.96 5.40 1.02
C ASP A 450 -42.66 6.18 0.88
N SER A 451 -42.38 6.83 -0.27
CA SER A 451 -41.10 7.49 -0.59
C SER A 451 -41.02 8.97 -0.17
N GLU A 452 -41.37 9.34 1.06
CA GLU A 452 -40.88 10.62 1.62
C GLU A 452 -39.47 10.43 2.16
N GLY A 453 -38.46 10.60 1.27
CA GLY A 453 -37.04 10.60 1.65
C GLY A 453 -36.72 11.72 2.66
N LYS A 454 -35.56 11.61 3.35
CA LYS A 454 -35.09 12.65 4.29
C LYS A 454 -34.86 14.01 3.61
N GLY A 455 -34.58 14.01 2.32
CA GLY A 455 -34.30 15.17 1.47
C GLY A 455 -33.38 14.76 0.31
N THR A 456 -33.15 15.69 -0.63
CA THR A 456 -32.36 15.45 -1.85
C THR A 456 -31.19 16.43 -1.93
N ILE A 457 -30.00 15.95 -2.22
CA ILE A 457 -28.81 16.78 -2.46
C ILE A 457 -28.26 16.52 -3.86
N LEU A 458 -27.88 17.58 -4.56
CA LEU A 458 -27.05 17.47 -5.77
C LEU A 458 -25.57 17.46 -5.37
N LEU A 459 -24.78 16.60 -5.98
CA LEU A 459 -23.33 16.50 -5.80
C LEU A 459 -22.62 16.68 -7.13
N ALA A 460 -21.66 17.62 -7.16
CA ALA A 460 -20.87 17.93 -8.34
C ALA A 460 -19.40 18.20 -8.00
N THR A 461 -18.48 17.70 -8.80
CA THR A 461 -17.12 18.24 -8.83
C THR A 461 -17.11 19.40 -9.81
N VAL A 462 -16.65 20.57 -9.36
CA VAL A 462 -16.74 21.82 -10.12
C VAL A 462 -15.95 21.79 -11.42
N LYS A 463 -16.24 22.74 -12.31
CA LYS A 463 -15.58 22.92 -13.60
C LYS A 463 -14.06 22.89 -13.43
N GLY A 464 -13.40 22.15 -14.31
CA GLY A 464 -11.95 22.04 -14.33
C GLY A 464 -11.34 21.08 -13.32
N ASP A 465 -12.13 20.38 -12.51
CA ASP A 465 -11.65 19.40 -11.54
C ASP A 465 -12.16 18.00 -11.90
N VAL A 466 -11.26 17.00 -11.86
CA VAL A 466 -11.57 15.58 -12.16
C VAL A 466 -11.56 14.70 -10.91
N HIS A 467 -11.16 15.26 -9.78
CA HIS A 467 -11.04 14.50 -8.54
C HIS A 467 -12.41 14.28 -7.90
N ASP A 468 -12.88 13.05 -7.90
CA ASP A 468 -14.24 12.72 -7.47
C ASP A 468 -14.34 11.83 -6.23
N ILE A 469 -13.23 11.28 -5.73
CA ILE A 469 -13.24 10.35 -4.60
C ILE A 469 -13.91 10.95 -3.35
N GLY A 470 -13.61 12.20 -3.02
CA GLY A 470 -14.23 12.90 -1.89
C GLY A 470 -15.74 13.09 -2.07
N LYS A 471 -16.17 13.48 -3.28
CA LYS A 471 -17.57 13.63 -3.66
C LYS A 471 -18.30 12.28 -3.62
N ASN A 472 -17.69 11.23 -4.15
CA ASN A 472 -18.27 9.89 -4.17
C ASN A 472 -18.40 9.32 -2.75
N LEU A 473 -17.46 9.61 -1.86
CA LEU A 473 -17.58 9.26 -0.44
C LEU A 473 -18.75 9.97 0.24
N VAL A 474 -18.97 11.26 -0.06
CA VAL A 474 -20.14 12.01 0.42
C VAL A 474 -21.42 11.39 -0.11
N ASP A 475 -21.47 11.03 -1.38
CA ASP A 475 -22.60 10.34 -2.02
C ASP A 475 -22.95 9.03 -1.29
N ILE A 476 -21.96 8.18 -1.07
CA ILE A 476 -22.10 6.92 -0.34
C ILE A 476 -22.67 7.15 1.06
N ILE A 477 -22.10 8.07 1.81
CA ILE A 477 -22.50 8.31 3.21
C ILE A 477 -23.93 8.91 3.26
N LEU A 478 -24.26 9.87 2.41
CA LEU A 478 -25.59 10.49 2.41
C LEU A 478 -26.69 9.53 1.94
N SER A 479 -26.45 8.81 0.84
CA SER A 479 -27.41 7.83 0.32
C SER A 479 -27.71 6.72 1.33
N ASN A 480 -26.69 6.22 2.02
CA ASN A 480 -26.85 5.19 3.05
C ASN A 480 -27.46 5.73 4.38
N ASN A 481 -27.61 7.03 4.52
CA ASN A 481 -28.31 7.66 5.64
C ASN A 481 -29.70 8.18 5.27
N GLY A 482 -30.25 7.74 4.13
CA GLY A 482 -31.63 7.99 3.73
C GLY A 482 -31.86 9.28 2.97
N TYR A 483 -30.81 9.93 2.45
CA TYR A 483 -30.89 11.04 1.53
C TYR A 483 -30.92 10.55 0.08
N ALA A 484 -31.70 11.18 -0.77
CA ALA A 484 -31.58 11.02 -2.20
C ALA A 484 -30.39 11.87 -2.71
N THR A 485 -29.49 11.25 -3.45
CA THR A 485 -28.34 11.94 -4.04
C THR A 485 -28.46 12.02 -5.56
N VAL A 486 -28.20 13.19 -6.12
CA VAL A 486 -28.12 13.45 -7.56
C VAL A 486 -26.67 13.76 -7.88
N ASN A 487 -25.88 12.72 -8.14
CA ASN A 487 -24.45 12.86 -8.46
C ASN A 487 -24.28 13.08 -9.97
N ILE A 488 -23.95 14.30 -10.35
CA ILE A 488 -23.79 14.68 -11.77
C ILE A 488 -22.34 14.57 -12.28
N GLY A 489 -21.43 14.03 -11.45
CA GLY A 489 -20.05 13.71 -11.86
C GLY A 489 -19.08 14.86 -11.73
N ILE A 490 -18.04 14.82 -12.57
CA ILE A 490 -16.89 15.72 -12.57
C ILE A 490 -17.05 16.84 -13.61
N LYS A 491 -16.20 17.88 -13.52
CA LYS A 491 -16.10 18.99 -14.49
C LYS A 491 -17.39 19.79 -14.71
N GLN A 492 -18.23 19.87 -13.72
CA GLN A 492 -19.57 20.45 -13.85
C GLN A 492 -19.53 21.99 -13.84
N THR A 493 -20.01 22.60 -14.91
CA THR A 493 -20.18 24.04 -14.98
C THR A 493 -21.34 24.47 -14.09
N VAL A 494 -21.36 25.76 -13.70
CA VAL A 494 -22.45 26.33 -12.89
C VAL A 494 -23.81 26.15 -13.56
N ASN A 495 -23.89 26.25 -14.90
CA ASN A 495 -25.13 26.03 -15.66
C ASN A 495 -25.62 24.57 -15.48
N GLN A 496 -24.76 23.59 -15.66
CA GLN A 496 -25.10 22.18 -15.47
C GLN A 496 -25.55 21.88 -14.04
N ILE A 497 -24.88 22.49 -13.04
CA ILE A 497 -25.25 22.36 -11.63
C ILE A 497 -26.66 22.95 -11.39
N ILE A 498 -26.94 24.13 -11.91
CA ILE A 498 -28.25 24.79 -11.76
C ILE A 498 -29.35 23.99 -12.47
N ASP A 499 -29.11 23.61 -13.74
CA ASP A 499 -30.09 22.88 -14.55
C ASP A 499 -30.44 21.53 -13.91
N ALA A 500 -29.45 20.81 -13.43
CA ALA A 500 -29.66 19.55 -12.73
C ALA A 500 -30.36 19.72 -11.36
N ALA A 501 -30.03 20.79 -10.63
CA ALA A 501 -30.67 21.11 -9.37
C ALA A 501 -32.17 21.48 -9.55
N GLU A 502 -32.50 22.16 -10.65
CA GLU A 502 -33.90 22.46 -10.99
C GLU A 502 -34.65 21.23 -11.47
N ALA A 503 -34.04 20.46 -12.39
CA ALA A 503 -34.66 19.26 -12.96
C ALA A 503 -34.97 18.20 -11.89
N SER A 504 -34.12 18.05 -10.88
CA SER A 504 -34.26 17.07 -9.80
C SER A 504 -34.95 17.66 -8.56
N ASN A 505 -35.29 18.93 -8.54
CA ASN A 505 -35.93 19.64 -7.41
C ASN A 505 -35.19 19.37 -6.07
N VAL A 506 -33.89 19.57 -6.05
CA VAL A 506 -33.02 19.26 -4.90
C VAL A 506 -33.22 20.29 -3.77
N ASP A 507 -32.89 19.86 -2.56
CA ASP A 507 -32.98 20.68 -1.33
C ASP A 507 -31.67 21.43 -1.06
N VAL A 508 -30.51 20.83 -1.43
CA VAL A 508 -29.17 21.34 -1.15
C VAL A 508 -28.29 21.08 -2.36
N ILE A 509 -27.31 21.95 -2.59
CA ILE A 509 -26.25 21.73 -3.59
C ILE A 509 -24.91 21.51 -2.86
N GLY A 510 -24.24 20.39 -3.16
CA GLY A 510 -22.89 20.06 -2.72
C GLY A 510 -21.88 20.22 -3.86
N MET A 511 -20.84 21.03 -3.65
CA MET A 511 -19.75 21.20 -4.62
C MET A 511 -18.43 20.73 -4.02
N SER A 512 -17.67 19.96 -4.80
CA SER A 512 -16.36 19.41 -4.41
C SER A 512 -15.27 19.89 -5.37
N GLY A 513 -14.03 19.97 -4.85
CA GLY A 513 -12.83 20.26 -5.66
C GLY A 513 -11.56 20.09 -4.85
N LEU A 514 -10.52 19.52 -5.49
CA LEU A 514 -9.23 19.26 -4.88
C LEU A 514 -8.21 20.36 -5.13
N LEU A 515 -8.30 21.04 -6.27
CA LEU A 515 -7.29 21.98 -6.74
C LEU A 515 -7.49 23.37 -6.13
N VAL A 516 -6.41 24.14 -6.02
CA VAL A 516 -6.50 25.55 -5.62
C VAL A 516 -7.38 26.36 -6.59
N LYS A 517 -7.32 26.06 -7.91
CA LYS A 517 -8.18 26.68 -8.93
C LYS A 517 -9.68 26.40 -8.67
N SER A 518 -10.01 25.21 -8.14
CA SER A 518 -11.40 24.86 -7.82
C SER A 518 -12.02 25.77 -6.78
N THR A 519 -11.22 26.35 -5.87
CA THR A 519 -11.71 27.32 -4.88
C THR A 519 -12.17 28.65 -5.54
N VAL A 520 -11.48 29.03 -6.60
CA VAL A 520 -11.86 30.24 -7.41
C VAL A 520 -13.15 29.95 -8.18
N ILE A 521 -13.25 28.78 -8.83
CA ILE A 521 -14.47 28.35 -9.55
C ILE A 521 -15.67 28.27 -8.60
N MET A 522 -15.49 27.76 -7.40
CA MET A 522 -16.58 27.75 -6.40
C MET A 522 -17.02 29.14 -6.02
N LYS A 523 -16.10 30.11 -5.89
CA LYS A 523 -16.44 31.50 -5.67
C LYS A 523 -17.22 32.07 -6.85
N GLU A 524 -16.76 31.85 -8.08
CA GLU A 524 -17.46 32.29 -9.32
C GLU A 524 -18.87 31.68 -9.41
N ASN A 525 -19.02 30.39 -9.04
CA ASN A 525 -20.32 29.73 -9.00
C ASN A 525 -21.28 30.41 -8.00
N LEU A 526 -20.80 30.83 -6.83
CA LEU A 526 -21.59 31.57 -5.84
C LEU A 526 -21.96 32.97 -6.35
N GLU A 527 -21.06 33.67 -7.02
CA GLU A 527 -21.32 34.96 -7.67
C GLU A 527 -22.37 34.83 -8.77
N GLU A 528 -22.31 33.78 -9.58
CA GLU A 528 -23.29 33.50 -10.64
C GLU A 528 -24.67 33.15 -10.05
N LEU A 529 -24.73 32.32 -9.00
CA LEU A 529 -25.99 32.07 -8.28
C LEU A 529 -26.59 33.34 -7.72
N THR A 530 -25.76 34.28 -7.25
CA THR A 530 -26.21 35.60 -6.78
C THR A 530 -26.72 36.47 -7.92
N SER A 531 -26.01 36.53 -9.04
CA SER A 531 -26.41 37.30 -10.22
C SER A 531 -27.75 36.85 -10.78
N ARG A 532 -28.03 35.56 -10.76
CA ARG A 532 -29.32 34.96 -11.16
C ARG A 532 -30.40 35.01 -10.07
N LYS A 533 -30.12 35.55 -8.90
CA LYS A 533 -31.05 35.64 -7.76
C LYS A 533 -31.47 34.24 -7.22
N LEU A 534 -30.57 33.25 -7.35
CA LEU A 534 -30.76 31.88 -6.87
C LEU A 534 -30.08 31.62 -5.54
N ASN A 535 -29.37 32.60 -5.00
CA ASN A 535 -28.59 32.50 -3.76
C ASN A 535 -29.38 32.14 -2.49
N LYS A 536 -30.71 32.35 -2.52
CA LYS A 536 -31.62 31.95 -1.43
C LYS A 536 -32.45 30.71 -1.73
N LYS A 537 -32.32 30.14 -2.94
CA LYS A 537 -33.08 28.99 -3.38
C LYS A 537 -32.55 27.71 -2.77
N TRP A 538 -31.22 27.52 -2.75
CA TRP A 538 -30.55 26.36 -2.23
C TRP A 538 -29.48 26.74 -1.22
N PRO A 539 -29.42 26.09 -0.05
CA PRO A 539 -28.22 26.05 0.76
C PRO A 539 -27.06 25.33 0.01
N ILE A 540 -25.84 25.82 0.21
CA ILE A 540 -24.67 25.30 -0.47
C ILE A 540 -23.73 24.65 0.57
N ILE A 541 -23.24 23.44 0.28
CA ILE A 541 -22.19 22.77 1.03
C ILE A 541 -20.95 22.66 0.14
N LEU A 542 -19.82 23.18 0.62
CA LEU A 542 -18.54 23.12 -0.09
C LEU A 542 -17.59 22.17 0.64
N GLY A 543 -16.94 21.30 -0.13
CA GLY A 543 -15.94 20.34 0.38
C GLY A 543 -14.76 20.20 -0.57
N GLY A 544 -13.68 19.61 -0.06
CA GLY A 544 -12.46 19.30 -0.81
C GLY A 544 -11.20 19.81 -0.14
N ALA A 545 -10.06 19.16 -0.47
CA ALA A 545 -8.80 19.35 0.25
C ALA A 545 -8.18 20.75 0.08
N ALA A 546 -8.48 21.45 -1.00
CA ALA A 546 -7.99 22.81 -1.22
C ALA A 546 -8.75 23.86 -0.39
N LEU A 547 -9.91 23.52 0.16
CA LEU A 547 -10.73 24.44 0.95
C LEU A 547 -10.34 24.43 2.42
N THR A 548 -10.48 25.57 3.04
CA THR A 548 -10.39 25.69 4.51
C THR A 548 -11.70 26.25 5.07
N ARG A 549 -12.01 25.89 6.31
CA ARG A 549 -13.19 26.43 6.98
C ARG A 549 -13.20 27.98 7.00
N SER A 550 -12.03 28.58 7.23
CA SER A 550 -11.88 30.05 7.23
C SER A 550 -12.24 30.64 5.88
N PHE A 551 -11.76 30.06 4.79
CA PHE A 551 -12.05 30.54 3.43
C PHE A 551 -13.54 30.44 3.10
N VAL A 552 -14.19 29.30 3.40
CA VAL A 552 -15.62 29.12 3.07
C VAL A 552 -16.52 29.92 4.00
N GLU A 553 -16.32 29.83 5.33
CA GLU A 553 -17.25 30.36 6.32
C GLU A 553 -16.96 31.83 6.74
N GLN A 554 -15.82 32.38 6.32
CA GLN A 554 -15.47 33.79 6.54
C GLN A 554 -15.41 34.57 5.24
N ASP A 555 -14.63 34.13 4.23
CA ASP A 555 -14.42 34.90 3.01
C ASP A 555 -15.57 34.71 2.02
N LEU A 556 -16.01 33.45 1.74
CA LEU A 556 -17.11 33.23 0.79
C LEU A 556 -18.48 33.56 1.40
N ALA A 557 -18.69 33.25 2.69
CA ALA A 557 -19.96 33.54 3.36
C ALA A 557 -20.22 35.06 3.52
N GLU A 558 -19.20 35.92 3.58
CA GLU A 558 -19.37 37.38 3.57
C GLU A 558 -19.80 37.91 2.22
N GLN A 559 -19.48 37.20 1.13
CA GLN A 559 -19.78 37.65 -0.24
C GLN A 559 -21.08 37.03 -0.79
N PHE A 560 -21.59 35.95 -0.18
CA PHE A 560 -22.76 35.21 -0.63
C PHE A 560 -23.98 35.47 0.29
N ASP A 561 -24.93 36.28 -0.20
CA ASP A 561 -26.22 36.54 0.53
C ASP A 561 -27.15 35.29 0.51
N GLY A 562 -26.65 34.15 0.91
CA GLY A 562 -27.31 32.85 1.01
C GLY A 562 -26.67 32.02 2.11
N THR A 563 -27.04 30.74 2.16
CA THR A 563 -26.42 29.78 3.11
C THR A 563 -25.29 29.02 2.45
N VAL A 564 -24.06 29.19 2.92
CA VAL A 564 -22.89 28.40 2.51
C VAL A 564 -22.18 27.85 3.75
N ARG A 565 -21.79 26.58 3.71
CA ARG A 565 -21.09 25.90 4.80
C ARG A 565 -19.96 25.01 4.27
N TYR A 566 -18.96 24.82 5.09
CA TYR A 566 -17.84 23.93 4.81
C TYR A 566 -18.05 22.55 5.45
N ALA A 567 -17.90 21.51 4.66
CA ALA A 567 -17.81 20.14 5.14
C ALA A 567 -16.36 19.65 4.98
N LYS A 568 -15.67 19.40 6.10
CA LYS A 568 -14.29 18.87 6.08
C LYS A 568 -14.22 17.40 5.67
N ASP A 569 -15.31 16.68 5.90
CA ASP A 569 -15.46 15.25 5.61
C ASP A 569 -16.94 14.91 5.34
N ALA A 570 -17.19 13.69 4.89
CA ALA A 570 -18.53 13.24 4.51
C ALA A 570 -19.51 13.20 5.70
N PHE A 571 -19.03 12.95 6.92
CA PHE A 571 -19.87 12.92 8.12
C PHE A 571 -20.25 14.33 8.60
N GLU A 572 -19.38 15.32 8.39
CA GLU A 572 -19.75 16.71 8.61
C GLU A 572 -20.79 17.15 7.56
N GLY A 573 -20.65 16.71 6.31
CA GLY A 573 -21.64 16.87 5.26
C GLY A 573 -23.00 16.30 5.67
N LEU A 574 -23.02 15.09 6.22
CA LEU A 574 -24.25 14.45 6.75
C LEU A 574 -24.89 15.29 7.87
N ARG A 575 -24.12 15.73 8.88
CA ARG A 575 -24.63 16.58 9.96
C ARG A 575 -25.20 17.92 9.46
N LEU A 576 -24.55 18.52 8.46
CA LEU A 576 -25.06 19.75 7.84
C LEU A 576 -26.40 19.49 7.11
N MET A 577 -26.49 18.38 6.35
CA MET A 577 -27.74 17.97 5.71
C MET A 577 -28.85 17.74 6.71
N ASP A 578 -28.61 16.98 7.81
CA ASP A 578 -29.59 16.75 8.85
C ASP A 578 -30.09 18.08 9.44
N THR A 579 -29.20 19.02 9.72
CA THR A 579 -29.54 20.34 10.25
C THR A 579 -30.31 21.19 9.24
N MET A 580 -29.89 21.25 7.99
CA MET A 580 -30.55 22.03 6.94
C MET A 580 -31.96 21.50 6.67
N MET A 581 -32.13 20.18 6.65
CA MET A 581 -33.43 19.56 6.47
C MET A 581 -34.35 19.74 7.69
N ALA A 582 -33.82 19.70 8.91
CA ALA A 582 -34.56 20.02 10.12
C ALA A 582 -35.05 21.47 10.12
N ILE A 583 -34.23 22.44 9.70
CA ILE A 583 -34.62 23.85 9.51
C ILE A 583 -35.72 23.95 8.46
N LYS A 584 -35.56 23.28 7.31
CA LYS A 584 -36.58 23.32 6.22
C LYS A 584 -37.91 22.72 6.68
N LYS A 585 -37.91 21.69 7.52
CA LYS A 585 -39.11 21.06 8.11
C LYS A 585 -39.66 21.87 9.28
N GLY A 586 -39.05 22.97 9.70
CA GLY A 586 -39.50 23.82 10.81
C GLY A 586 -39.32 23.15 12.20
N VAL A 587 -38.38 22.28 12.38
CA VAL A 587 -38.14 21.61 13.67
C VAL A 587 -37.67 22.66 14.71
N PRO A 588 -38.37 22.79 15.86
CA PRO A 588 -38.00 23.79 16.88
C PRO A 588 -36.56 23.54 17.40
N GLY A 589 -35.79 24.62 17.45
CA GLY A 589 -34.41 24.56 17.95
C GLY A 589 -33.35 24.11 16.93
N ALA A 590 -33.74 23.76 15.69
CA ALA A 590 -32.79 23.46 14.62
C ALA A 590 -32.11 24.76 14.14
N VAL A 591 -30.82 24.90 14.39
CA VAL A 591 -30.02 26.06 14.00
C VAL A 591 -28.67 25.59 13.46
N LEU A 592 -28.23 26.16 12.33
CA LEU A 592 -26.88 25.92 11.82
C LEU A 592 -25.85 26.51 12.80
N PRO A 593 -24.65 25.87 12.92
CA PRO A 593 -23.57 26.43 13.73
C PRO A 593 -23.27 27.89 13.35
N GLU A 594 -23.03 28.73 14.37
CA GLU A 594 -22.65 30.13 14.13
C GLU A 594 -21.33 30.24 13.37
N LEU A 595 -21.31 31.10 12.36
CA LEU A 595 -20.09 31.43 11.62
C LEU A 595 -19.14 32.23 12.54
N LYS A 596 -17.89 31.77 12.68
CA LYS A 596 -16.88 32.49 13.44
C LYS A 596 -16.50 33.78 12.71
N LYS A 597 -16.90 34.92 13.24
CA LYS A 597 -16.53 36.22 12.71
C LYS A 597 -15.03 36.46 12.85
N ARG A 598 -14.42 37.03 11.81
CA ARG A 598 -12.99 37.34 11.77
C ARG A 598 -12.70 38.54 12.66
N THR A 599 -11.63 38.43 13.49
CA THR A 599 -11.17 39.51 14.37
C THR A 599 -10.18 40.45 13.67
N THR A 600 -9.66 40.10 12.51
CA THR A 600 -8.70 40.90 11.71
C THR A 600 -9.00 40.86 10.22
N PRO A 601 -8.92 42.01 9.48
CA PRO A 601 -9.15 42.02 8.04
C PRO A 601 -8.14 41.15 7.26
N ASN A 602 -8.63 40.41 6.25
CA ASN A 602 -7.78 39.64 5.35
C ASN A 602 -7.05 40.54 4.35
N THR A 603 -5.86 40.95 4.67
CA THR A 603 -4.99 41.69 3.74
C THR A 603 -4.43 40.84 2.58
N ARG A 604 -4.65 39.51 2.60
CA ARG A 604 -4.14 38.61 1.53
C ARG A 604 -4.92 38.68 0.22
N LEU A 605 -6.22 38.98 0.26
CA LEU A 605 -7.06 38.98 -0.97
C LEU A 605 -6.89 40.23 -1.84
N LEU A 606 -6.11 41.24 -1.43
CA LEU A 606 -5.91 42.52 -2.16
C LEU A 606 -4.56 42.64 -2.87
N ARG A 607 -3.70 41.61 -2.81
CA ARG A 607 -2.43 41.63 -3.57
C ARG A 607 -2.61 40.88 -4.87
N GLY A 608 -2.54 41.57 -5.99
CA GLY A 608 -2.37 40.99 -7.32
C GLY A 608 -1.07 40.19 -7.39
N PRO A 609 -0.84 39.42 -8.50
CA PRO A 609 0.38 38.62 -8.65
C PRO A 609 1.60 39.51 -8.40
N ASN A 610 2.58 38.92 -7.66
CA ASN A 610 3.84 39.60 -7.38
C ASN A 610 4.62 39.79 -8.69
N LEU A 611 4.61 41.01 -9.21
CA LEU A 611 5.27 41.41 -10.47
C LEU A 611 6.80 41.60 -10.30
N ASP A 612 7.32 41.38 -9.12
CA ASP A 612 8.74 41.45 -8.85
C ASP A 612 9.51 40.32 -9.55
N THR A 613 10.46 40.70 -10.40
CA THR A 613 11.32 39.79 -11.15
C THR A 613 12.74 39.71 -10.58
N THR A 614 13.00 40.37 -9.43
CA THR A 614 14.31 40.34 -8.79
C THR A 614 14.67 38.95 -8.33
N ARG A 615 15.73 38.38 -8.86
CA ARG A 615 16.25 37.06 -8.51
C ARG A 615 16.52 36.95 -6.99
N SER A 616 16.26 35.79 -6.43
CA SER A 616 16.60 35.43 -5.05
C SER A 616 18.11 35.18 -4.90
N ASP A 617 18.53 34.89 -3.67
CA ASP A 617 19.92 34.62 -3.29
C ASP A 617 20.41 33.19 -3.61
N VAL A 618 19.71 32.45 -4.46
CA VAL A 618 20.11 31.11 -4.90
C VAL A 618 21.48 31.15 -5.58
N ALA A 619 22.38 30.27 -5.15
CA ALA A 619 23.74 30.18 -5.67
C ALA A 619 23.78 29.93 -7.20
N LEU A 620 24.84 30.33 -7.86
CA LEU A 620 25.01 30.19 -9.33
C LEU A 620 26.27 29.40 -9.71
N ASP A 621 26.98 28.87 -8.75
CA ASP A 621 28.27 28.20 -8.92
C ASP A 621 28.18 26.67 -9.00
N ASN A 622 26.98 26.10 -8.96
CA ASN A 622 26.77 24.67 -9.10
C ASN A 622 27.16 24.19 -10.52
N PRO A 623 27.78 23.04 -10.68
CA PRO A 623 28.06 22.44 -12.00
C PRO A 623 26.80 22.22 -12.82
N LEU A 624 26.85 22.55 -14.12
CA LEU A 624 25.76 22.28 -15.05
C LEU A 624 25.80 20.81 -15.49
N PRO A 625 24.74 20.05 -15.35
CA PRO A 625 24.72 18.67 -15.81
C PRO A 625 24.68 18.59 -17.34
N GLN A 626 25.25 17.53 -17.88
CA GLN A 626 25.16 17.20 -19.29
C GLN A 626 24.14 16.08 -19.47
N PRO A 627 22.99 16.34 -20.06
CA PRO A 627 21.98 15.30 -20.24
C PRO A 627 22.42 14.29 -21.31
N PRO A 628 22.03 13.02 -21.21
CA PRO A 628 22.39 11.98 -22.18
C PRO A 628 21.73 12.19 -23.54
N PHE A 629 20.72 13.02 -23.63
CA PHE A 629 20.01 13.42 -24.87
C PHE A 629 19.24 14.70 -24.64
N TYR A 630 18.83 15.35 -25.71
CA TYR A 630 17.80 16.38 -25.67
C TYR A 630 16.53 15.91 -26.39
N GLY A 631 15.37 16.49 -26.04
CA GLY A 631 14.06 16.06 -26.51
C GLY A 631 13.42 15.06 -25.57
N SER A 632 12.38 14.35 -26.02
CA SER A 632 11.59 13.45 -25.18
C SER A 632 11.71 11.98 -25.59
N ARG A 633 11.70 11.09 -24.59
CA ARG A 633 11.66 9.63 -24.73
C ARG A 633 10.49 9.03 -23.97
N ILE A 634 10.03 7.87 -24.41
CA ILE A 634 8.97 7.11 -23.75
C ILE A 634 9.50 5.77 -23.26
N VAL A 635 8.97 5.32 -22.11
CA VAL A 635 9.17 3.97 -21.59
C VAL A 635 7.80 3.43 -21.21
N LYS A 636 7.48 2.20 -21.67
CA LYS A 636 6.21 1.52 -21.42
C LYS A 636 6.45 0.15 -20.82
N GLY A 637 5.45 -0.37 -20.11
CA GLY A 637 5.51 -1.71 -19.55
C GLY A 637 6.52 -1.79 -18.40
N ILE A 638 6.65 -0.74 -17.60
CA ILE A 638 7.54 -0.69 -16.45
C ILE A 638 7.02 -1.68 -15.41
N PRO A 639 7.83 -2.68 -15.01
CA PRO A 639 7.41 -3.65 -14.01
C PRO A 639 7.09 -2.99 -12.67
N LEU A 640 6.06 -3.49 -12.00
CA LEU A 640 5.68 -3.01 -10.65
C LEU A 640 6.87 -3.08 -9.68
N ALA A 641 7.69 -4.12 -9.79
CA ALA A 641 8.87 -4.31 -8.94
C ALA A 641 9.89 -3.16 -9.00
N ASP A 642 9.98 -2.44 -10.13
CA ASP A 642 10.97 -1.39 -10.30
C ASP A 642 10.66 -0.15 -9.44
N TYR A 643 9.38 0.14 -9.19
CA TYR A 643 8.96 1.35 -8.49
C TYR A 643 8.22 1.09 -7.17
N LEU A 644 7.84 -0.16 -6.88
CA LEU A 644 7.12 -0.50 -5.64
C LEU A 644 7.92 -0.12 -4.38
N GLY A 645 9.24 -0.20 -4.42
CA GLY A 645 10.10 0.21 -3.31
C GLY A 645 10.02 1.70 -2.96
N MET A 646 9.50 2.55 -3.86
CA MET A 646 9.26 3.97 -3.62
C MET A 646 7.85 4.29 -3.13
N LEU A 647 7.05 3.27 -2.78
CA LEU A 647 5.69 3.47 -2.27
C LEU A 647 5.73 4.08 -0.86
N ASP A 648 5.11 5.25 -0.69
CA ASP A 648 4.88 5.82 0.63
C ASP A 648 3.68 5.14 1.30
N GLU A 649 3.96 4.09 2.10
CA GLU A 649 2.93 3.37 2.85
C GLU A 649 2.16 4.28 3.81
N ARG A 650 2.79 5.31 4.38
CA ARG A 650 2.11 6.22 5.30
C ARG A 650 1.12 7.11 4.56
N ALA A 651 1.50 7.65 3.39
CA ALA A 651 0.59 8.41 2.55
C ALA A 651 -0.57 7.53 2.07
N LEU A 652 -0.32 6.25 1.75
CA LEU A 652 -1.35 5.29 1.39
C LEU A 652 -2.31 5.02 2.56
N PHE A 653 -1.79 4.57 3.70
CA PHE A 653 -2.63 4.12 4.81
C PHE A 653 -3.36 5.26 5.50
N VAL A 654 -2.67 6.36 5.80
CA VAL A 654 -3.28 7.51 6.48
C VAL A 654 -4.03 8.41 5.49
N GLY A 655 -3.37 8.75 4.38
CA GLY A 655 -3.89 9.73 3.44
C GLY A 655 -5.00 9.19 2.56
N GLN A 656 -4.82 8.00 1.97
CA GLN A 656 -5.76 7.44 1.00
C GLN A 656 -6.79 6.52 1.66
N TRP A 657 -6.35 5.57 2.50
CA TRP A 657 -7.23 4.60 3.13
C TRP A 657 -7.88 5.09 4.43
N GLY A 658 -7.38 6.21 4.97
CA GLY A 658 -7.95 6.83 6.17
C GLY A 658 -7.73 6.03 7.44
N LEU A 659 -6.66 5.21 7.52
CA LEU A 659 -6.31 4.49 8.74
C LEU A 659 -5.73 5.48 9.76
N GLN A 660 -6.40 5.68 10.88
CA GLN A 660 -6.00 6.63 11.91
C GLN A 660 -6.09 5.99 13.30
N GLY A 661 -5.17 6.36 14.20
CA GLY A 661 -5.15 5.85 15.57
C GLY A 661 -4.09 6.54 16.42
N ARG A 662 -4.07 6.26 17.72
CA ARG A 662 -2.95 6.63 18.57
C ARG A 662 -1.72 5.82 18.17
N ARG A 663 -0.51 6.29 18.47
CA ARG A 663 0.73 5.72 17.92
C ARG A 663 0.80 4.19 17.98
N GLY A 664 0.58 3.54 19.10
CA GLY A 664 0.63 2.08 19.21
C GLY A 664 -0.56 1.34 18.56
N GLU A 665 -1.73 1.97 18.49
CA GLU A 665 -2.92 1.44 17.83
C GLU A 665 -2.78 1.52 16.30
N TYR A 666 -2.20 2.59 15.79
CA TYR A 666 -1.93 2.78 14.37
C TYR A 666 -0.94 1.73 13.85
N GLU A 667 0.18 1.51 14.55
CA GLU A 667 1.19 0.53 14.18
C GLU A 667 0.59 -0.89 14.13
N ALA A 668 -0.21 -1.27 15.13
CA ALA A 668 -0.90 -2.56 15.14
C ALA A 668 -1.92 -2.70 13.99
N MET A 669 -2.59 -1.64 13.63
CA MET A 669 -3.56 -1.62 12.54
C MET A 669 -2.88 -1.74 11.17
N VAL A 670 -1.77 -1.04 10.96
CA VAL A 670 -0.95 -1.15 9.75
C VAL A 670 -0.49 -2.59 9.56
N GLU A 671 0.04 -3.23 10.60
CA GLU A 671 0.54 -4.60 10.52
C GLU A 671 -0.56 -5.64 10.32
N ASN A 672 -1.69 -5.50 11.02
CA ASN A 672 -2.73 -6.52 11.03
C ASN A 672 -3.77 -6.35 9.90
N GLU A 673 -3.91 -5.15 9.34
CA GLU A 673 -4.94 -4.83 8.35
C GLU A 673 -4.40 -4.15 7.11
N GLY A 674 -3.57 -3.10 7.27
CA GLY A 674 -3.06 -2.29 6.17
C GLY A 674 -2.16 -3.07 5.22
N ARG A 675 -1.08 -3.64 5.74
CA ARG A 675 -0.10 -4.41 4.93
C ARG A 675 -0.66 -5.69 4.33
N PRO A 676 -1.45 -6.51 5.05
CA PRO A 676 -2.10 -7.66 4.43
C PRO A 676 -3.00 -7.27 3.26
N ARG A 677 -3.76 -6.20 3.41
CA ARG A 677 -4.63 -5.70 2.35
C ARG A 677 -3.84 -5.13 1.18
N LEU A 678 -2.75 -4.40 1.44
CA LEU A 678 -1.83 -3.91 0.42
C LEU A 678 -1.27 -5.06 -0.41
N ARG A 679 -0.76 -6.12 0.24
CA ARG A 679 -0.23 -7.30 -0.46
C ARG A 679 -1.28 -7.96 -1.35
N GLN A 680 -2.50 -8.13 -0.85
CA GLN A 680 -3.60 -8.67 -1.64
C GLN A 680 -3.86 -7.82 -2.88
N LEU A 681 -3.98 -6.49 -2.73
CA LEU A 681 -4.24 -5.60 -3.85
C LEU A 681 -3.10 -5.56 -4.85
N LEU A 682 -1.84 -5.56 -4.39
CA LEU A 682 -0.68 -5.67 -5.28
C LEU A 682 -0.72 -6.95 -6.11
N ASN A 683 -1.11 -8.06 -5.51
CA ASN A 683 -1.31 -9.32 -6.24
C ASN A 683 -2.48 -9.23 -7.23
N ASP A 684 -3.58 -8.60 -6.85
CA ASP A 684 -4.76 -8.44 -7.70
C ASP A 684 -4.45 -7.55 -8.91
N VAL A 685 -3.81 -6.39 -8.72
CA VAL A 685 -3.48 -5.48 -9.83
C VAL A 685 -2.50 -6.12 -10.82
N GLN A 686 -1.59 -6.96 -10.33
CA GLN A 686 -0.65 -7.70 -11.15
C GLN A 686 -1.34 -8.83 -11.92
N SER A 687 -2.10 -9.68 -11.24
CA SER A 687 -2.74 -10.86 -11.83
C SER A 687 -3.86 -10.51 -12.82
N LYS A 688 -4.54 -9.38 -12.60
CA LYS A 688 -5.62 -8.90 -13.46
C LYS A 688 -5.13 -7.94 -14.56
N GLY A 689 -3.83 -7.58 -14.54
CA GLY A 689 -3.24 -6.70 -15.55
C GLY A 689 -3.80 -5.27 -15.52
N TRP A 690 -4.20 -4.77 -14.37
CA TRP A 690 -4.80 -3.44 -14.25
C TRP A 690 -3.80 -2.30 -14.37
N LEU A 691 -2.49 -2.56 -14.16
CA LEU A 691 -1.45 -1.55 -14.24
C LEU A 691 -0.76 -1.58 -15.60
N ASN A 692 -0.74 -0.45 -16.27
CA ASN A 692 -0.03 -0.21 -17.53
C ASN A 692 0.93 0.97 -17.34
N ALA A 693 1.90 0.80 -16.42
CA ALA A 693 2.85 1.83 -16.04
C ALA A 693 3.68 2.31 -17.24
N ALA A 694 3.69 3.61 -17.46
CA ALA A 694 4.42 4.24 -18.54
C ALA A 694 4.89 5.64 -18.16
N VAL A 695 5.97 6.08 -18.79
CA VAL A 695 6.58 7.40 -18.60
C VAL A 695 6.94 8.01 -19.95
N VAL A 696 6.71 9.30 -20.07
CA VAL A 696 7.40 10.15 -21.04
C VAL A 696 8.21 11.19 -20.28
N TYR A 697 9.47 11.32 -20.62
CA TYR A 697 10.39 12.28 -20.00
C TYR A 697 11.35 12.87 -21.01
N GLY A 698 11.96 13.98 -20.68
CA GLY A 698 12.91 14.59 -21.58
C GLY A 698 13.71 15.71 -20.95
N TYR A 699 14.81 16.04 -21.62
CA TYR A 699 15.74 17.10 -21.27
C TYR A 699 15.68 18.20 -22.31
N PHE A 700 15.73 19.45 -21.85
CA PHE A 700 15.65 20.60 -22.74
C PHE A 700 16.67 21.66 -22.31
N PRO A 701 17.35 22.30 -23.26
CA PRO A 701 18.20 23.44 -22.95
C PRO A 701 17.34 24.62 -22.55
N CYS A 702 17.76 25.35 -21.51
CA CYS A 702 16.97 26.45 -20.97
C CYS A 702 17.84 27.56 -20.38
N TYR A 703 17.22 28.70 -20.08
CA TYR A 703 17.74 29.76 -19.21
C TYR A 703 16.58 30.47 -18.50
N ALA A 704 16.89 31.10 -17.38
CA ALA A 704 15.95 31.95 -16.65
C ALA A 704 15.94 33.40 -17.20
N ASP A 705 14.75 33.98 -17.36
CA ASP A 705 14.52 35.38 -17.74
C ASP A 705 13.49 36.00 -16.78
N GLY A 706 13.97 36.56 -15.68
CA GLY A 706 13.10 37.01 -14.58
C GLY A 706 12.37 35.83 -13.90
N ASN A 707 11.06 35.81 -13.96
CA ASN A 707 10.23 34.72 -13.42
C ASN A 707 9.95 33.63 -14.46
N ASP A 708 10.45 33.77 -15.66
CA ASP A 708 10.26 32.82 -16.75
C ASP A 708 11.42 31.83 -16.85
N LEU A 709 11.10 30.57 -17.15
CA LEU A 709 12.04 29.58 -17.65
C LEU A 709 11.82 29.42 -19.13
N VAL A 710 12.80 29.88 -19.92
CA VAL A 710 12.76 29.86 -21.38
C VAL A 710 13.38 28.56 -21.87
N ILE A 711 12.62 27.77 -22.62
CA ILE A 711 13.05 26.51 -23.24
C ILE A 711 13.51 26.79 -24.67
N LEU A 712 14.63 26.22 -25.07
CA LEU A 712 15.22 26.42 -26.38
C LEU A 712 15.02 25.22 -27.30
N HIS A 713 15.03 25.46 -28.60
CA HIS A 713 15.19 24.37 -29.57
C HIS A 713 16.57 23.73 -29.44
N HIS A 714 16.61 22.41 -29.40
CA HIS A 714 17.87 21.66 -29.26
C HIS A 714 18.46 21.22 -30.60
N ASP A 715 17.69 21.22 -31.68
CA ASP A 715 18.08 20.73 -33.01
C ASP A 715 17.50 21.59 -34.14
N GLY A 716 17.87 21.26 -35.39
CA GLY A 716 17.36 21.88 -36.59
C GLY A 716 17.86 23.32 -36.82
N ASP A 717 17.21 24.03 -37.76
CA ASP A 717 17.54 25.41 -38.16
C ASP A 717 17.19 26.44 -37.06
N GLU A 718 16.43 26.05 -36.08
CA GLU A 718 16.02 26.90 -34.97
C GLU A 718 16.79 26.64 -33.66
N LYS A 719 17.81 25.80 -33.70
CA LYS A 719 18.65 25.48 -32.54
C LYS A 719 19.11 26.73 -31.80
N GLY A 720 18.84 26.76 -30.48
CA GLY A 720 19.17 27.88 -29.60
C GLY A 720 18.17 29.04 -29.62
N LYS A 721 17.13 29.01 -30.46
CA LYS A 721 16.01 29.94 -30.36
C LYS A 721 15.00 29.50 -29.33
N GLU A 722 14.23 30.44 -28.80
CA GLU A 722 13.13 30.15 -27.87
C GLU A 722 12.09 29.24 -28.55
N ARG A 723 11.76 28.13 -27.87
CA ARG A 723 10.74 27.20 -28.28
C ARG A 723 9.41 27.45 -27.53
N THR A 724 9.50 27.61 -26.22
CA THR A 724 8.39 27.94 -25.35
C THR A 724 8.92 28.46 -24.01
N ARG A 725 8.05 28.95 -23.14
CA ARG A 725 8.42 29.42 -21.81
C ARG A 725 7.38 29.03 -20.75
N PHE A 726 7.83 28.88 -19.53
CA PHE A 726 7.02 28.66 -18.33
C PHE A 726 7.20 29.85 -17.40
N THR A 727 6.11 30.41 -16.89
CA THR A 727 6.12 31.54 -15.97
C THR A 727 5.75 31.07 -14.57
N PHE A 728 6.58 31.34 -13.58
CA PHE A 728 6.34 30.86 -12.21
C PHE A 728 6.10 32.02 -11.25
N PRO A 729 5.26 31.79 -10.21
CA PRO A 729 5.06 32.79 -9.18
C PRO A 729 6.30 32.91 -8.30
N ARG A 730 6.57 34.14 -7.82
CA ARG A 730 7.64 34.40 -6.86
C ARG A 730 7.07 34.55 -5.46
N GLN A 731 7.72 33.96 -4.47
CA GLN A 731 7.38 34.17 -3.06
C GLN A 731 7.35 35.65 -2.71
N SER A 732 6.37 36.06 -1.92
CA SER A 732 6.25 37.42 -1.42
C SER A 732 7.07 37.68 -0.12
N ARG A 733 7.53 36.64 0.53
CA ARG A 733 8.24 36.62 1.83
C ARG A 733 9.39 35.61 1.77
N ASP A 734 10.08 35.46 2.88
CA ASP A 734 11.22 34.57 3.05
C ASP A 734 12.34 34.88 2.06
N ARG A 735 12.94 33.87 1.44
CA ARG A 735 13.98 34.02 0.42
C ARG A 735 13.49 34.57 -0.91
N ARG A 736 12.17 34.77 -1.08
CA ARG A 736 11.55 35.23 -2.33
C ARG A 736 11.84 34.31 -3.55
N LEU A 737 11.87 33.00 -3.32
CA LEU A 737 12.16 31.99 -4.32
C LEU A 737 11.14 32.02 -5.47
N CYS A 738 11.66 31.78 -6.67
CA CYS A 738 10.92 31.44 -7.89
C CYS A 738 11.58 30.21 -8.51
N LEU A 739 10.82 29.32 -9.15
CA LEU A 739 11.42 28.13 -9.79
C LEU A 739 12.48 28.47 -10.85
N SER A 740 12.30 29.59 -11.56
CA SER A 740 13.30 30.09 -12.52
C SER A 740 14.66 30.40 -11.88
N ASP A 741 14.69 30.77 -10.58
CA ASP A 741 15.94 31.13 -9.89
C ASP A 741 16.93 29.97 -9.77
N PHE A 742 16.47 28.74 -9.87
CA PHE A 742 17.33 27.56 -9.80
C PHE A 742 18.07 27.24 -11.10
N PHE A 743 17.86 28.04 -12.15
CA PHE A 743 18.52 27.87 -13.45
C PHE A 743 19.42 29.07 -13.76
N ARG A 744 20.39 28.87 -14.65
CA ARG A 744 21.27 29.94 -15.15
C ARG A 744 20.43 31.06 -15.76
N SER A 745 20.76 32.29 -15.42
CA SER A 745 20.06 33.44 -15.99
C SER A 745 20.56 33.76 -17.42
N LYS A 746 19.71 34.43 -18.17
CA LYS A 746 20.02 34.92 -19.51
C LYS A 746 21.29 35.77 -19.55
N GLU A 747 21.51 36.59 -18.50
CA GLU A 747 22.68 37.45 -18.38
C GLU A 747 23.98 36.69 -18.16
N SER A 748 23.92 35.46 -17.63
CA SER A 748 25.11 34.62 -17.46
C SER A 748 25.71 34.19 -18.79
N GLY A 749 24.91 34.14 -19.86
CA GLY A 749 25.30 33.61 -21.17
C GLY A 749 25.49 32.10 -21.22
N GLU A 750 25.21 31.38 -20.10
CA GLU A 750 25.30 29.92 -20.00
C GLU A 750 23.92 29.32 -20.30
N ILE A 751 23.92 28.19 -21.01
CA ILE A 751 22.69 27.39 -21.22
C ILE A 751 22.63 26.29 -20.20
N ASP A 752 21.54 26.25 -19.47
CA ASP A 752 21.22 25.25 -18.46
C ASP A 752 20.39 24.10 -19.05
N THR A 753 20.08 23.09 -18.22
CA THR A 753 19.26 21.95 -18.60
C THR A 753 18.11 21.77 -17.60
N VAL A 754 16.89 21.69 -18.13
CA VAL A 754 15.72 21.28 -17.34
C VAL A 754 15.24 19.93 -17.80
N ALA A 755 14.75 19.13 -16.85
CA ALA A 755 14.05 17.89 -17.17
C ALA A 755 12.57 17.99 -16.84
N PHE A 756 11.75 17.28 -17.62
CA PHE A 756 10.32 17.11 -17.38
C PHE A 756 9.94 15.64 -17.47
N HIS A 757 8.92 15.24 -16.75
CA HIS A 757 8.27 13.95 -16.96
C HIS A 757 6.76 14.01 -16.83
N ILE A 758 6.08 13.05 -17.46
CA ILE A 758 4.69 12.66 -17.19
C ILE A 758 4.70 11.15 -17.01
N VAL A 759 4.14 10.68 -15.92
CA VAL A 759 4.00 9.26 -15.58
C VAL A 759 2.53 8.89 -15.47
N THR A 760 2.20 7.62 -15.74
CA THR A 760 0.82 7.11 -15.67
C THR A 760 0.78 5.64 -15.27
N MET A 761 -0.29 5.22 -14.58
CA MET A 761 -0.65 3.81 -14.37
C MET A 761 -1.53 3.24 -15.50
N GLY A 762 -1.94 4.08 -16.45
CA GLY A 762 -2.77 3.70 -17.58
C GLY A 762 -4.28 3.71 -17.31
N GLN A 763 -5.05 3.46 -18.36
CA GLN A 763 -6.51 3.54 -18.35
C GLN A 763 -7.19 2.37 -17.62
N SER A 764 -6.58 1.16 -17.66
CA SER A 764 -7.21 -0.07 -17.14
C SER A 764 -7.53 0.00 -15.65
N VAL A 765 -6.69 0.65 -14.84
CA VAL A 765 -6.97 0.80 -13.40
C VAL A 765 -8.12 1.78 -13.15
N SER A 766 -8.26 2.83 -13.97
CA SER A 766 -9.40 3.76 -13.90
C SER A 766 -10.72 3.06 -14.25
N GLU A 767 -10.71 2.17 -15.24
CA GLU A 767 -11.87 1.36 -15.62
C GLU A 767 -12.23 0.39 -14.49
N ALA A 768 -11.24 -0.30 -13.90
CA ALA A 768 -11.45 -1.21 -12.77
C ALA A 768 -12.04 -0.49 -11.54
N THR A 769 -11.57 0.71 -11.22
CA THR A 769 -12.14 1.50 -10.12
C THR A 769 -13.58 1.95 -10.41
N ALA A 770 -13.87 2.35 -11.65
CA ALA A 770 -15.23 2.70 -12.07
C ALA A 770 -16.21 1.51 -11.98
N GLU A 771 -15.77 0.31 -12.39
CA GLU A 771 -16.55 -0.92 -12.27
C GLU A 771 -16.85 -1.27 -10.80
N LEU A 772 -15.86 -1.18 -9.91
CA LEU A 772 -16.04 -1.41 -8.48
C LEU A 772 -17.05 -0.42 -7.87
N PHE A 773 -16.97 0.85 -8.25
CA PHE A 773 -17.92 1.86 -7.79
C PHE A 773 -19.34 1.56 -8.29
N ALA A 774 -19.50 1.23 -9.57
CA ALA A 774 -20.79 0.87 -10.16
C ALA A 774 -21.40 -0.41 -9.54
N ALA A 775 -20.55 -1.36 -9.13
CA ALA A 775 -20.96 -2.58 -8.44
C ALA A 775 -21.24 -2.37 -6.94
N ASN A 776 -21.11 -1.15 -6.43
CA ASN A 776 -21.23 -0.79 -5.01
C ASN A 776 -20.19 -1.45 -4.09
N ASN A 777 -19.05 -1.86 -4.60
CA ASN A 777 -17.91 -2.38 -3.85
C ASN A 777 -17.02 -1.21 -3.38
N TYR A 778 -17.57 -0.39 -2.49
CA TYR A 778 -16.99 0.93 -2.14
C TYR A 778 -15.68 0.84 -1.39
N ARG A 779 -15.51 -0.17 -0.55
CA ARG A 779 -14.25 -0.41 0.15
C ARG A 779 -13.13 -0.75 -0.84
N GLU A 780 -13.38 -1.69 -1.74
CA GLU A 780 -12.40 -2.10 -2.76
C GLU A 780 -12.09 -0.96 -3.74
N TYR A 781 -13.13 -0.17 -4.10
CA TYR A 781 -12.97 1.05 -4.89
C TYR A 781 -11.98 2.02 -4.23
N LEU A 782 -12.21 2.38 -2.94
CA LEU A 782 -11.36 3.32 -2.22
C LEU A 782 -9.92 2.79 -2.12
N GLU A 783 -9.76 1.52 -1.78
CA GLU A 783 -8.46 0.90 -1.58
C GLU A 783 -7.68 0.81 -2.89
N LEU A 784 -8.31 0.38 -3.98
CA LEU A 784 -7.66 0.29 -5.30
C LEU A 784 -7.34 1.68 -5.86
N HIS A 785 -8.27 2.62 -5.75
CA HIS A 785 -8.04 3.99 -6.19
C HIS A 785 -6.86 4.62 -5.43
N GLY A 786 -6.88 4.56 -4.09
CA GLY A 786 -5.81 5.08 -3.25
C GLY A 786 -4.45 4.44 -3.56
N LEU A 787 -4.42 3.12 -3.76
CA LEU A 787 -3.20 2.41 -4.16
C LEU A 787 -2.70 2.89 -5.52
N SER A 788 -3.57 3.00 -6.52
CA SER A 788 -3.17 3.41 -7.88
C SER A 788 -2.61 4.83 -7.92
N VAL A 789 -3.16 5.75 -7.12
CA VAL A 789 -2.62 7.12 -6.97
C VAL A 789 -1.23 7.08 -6.33
N GLN A 790 -1.04 6.31 -5.26
CA GLN A 790 0.26 6.22 -4.59
C GLN A 790 1.31 5.48 -5.44
N LEU A 791 0.91 4.50 -6.23
CA LEU A 791 1.81 3.86 -7.21
C LEU A 791 2.23 4.83 -8.33
N THR A 792 1.36 5.77 -8.72
CA THR A 792 1.73 6.83 -9.66
C THR A 792 2.80 7.75 -9.08
N GLU A 793 2.67 8.14 -7.81
CA GLU A 793 3.70 8.92 -7.11
C GLU A 793 5.01 8.12 -6.91
N ALA A 794 4.91 6.83 -6.59
CA ALA A 794 6.08 5.94 -6.50
C ALA A 794 6.82 5.83 -7.84
N LEU A 795 6.10 5.71 -8.95
CA LEU A 795 6.69 5.71 -10.30
C LEU A 795 7.33 7.08 -10.63
N ALA A 796 6.70 8.18 -10.22
CA ALA A 796 7.27 9.51 -10.41
C ALA A 796 8.57 9.69 -9.61
N GLU A 797 8.65 9.17 -8.39
CA GLU A 797 9.87 9.22 -7.58
C GLU A 797 10.96 8.31 -8.15
N HIS A 798 10.61 7.09 -8.56
CA HIS A 798 11.53 6.19 -9.25
C HIS A 798 12.11 6.84 -10.51
N TRP A 799 11.27 7.51 -11.31
CA TRP A 799 11.73 8.18 -12.52
C TRP A 799 12.57 9.43 -12.22
N HIS A 800 12.26 10.12 -11.14
CA HIS A 800 13.09 11.22 -10.65
C HIS A 800 14.48 10.72 -10.24
N ALA A 801 14.60 9.58 -9.56
CA ALA A 801 15.88 8.95 -9.25
C ALA A 801 16.65 8.62 -10.55
N ARG A 802 15.96 8.10 -11.56
CA ARG A 802 16.54 7.83 -12.87
C ARG A 802 17.09 9.10 -13.56
N VAL A 803 16.36 10.21 -13.49
CA VAL A 803 16.82 11.51 -14.03
C VAL A 803 18.07 12.00 -13.28
N ARG A 804 18.15 11.83 -11.94
CA ARG A 804 19.35 12.17 -11.16
C ARG A 804 20.55 11.32 -11.56
N GLU A 805 20.33 10.04 -11.82
CA GLU A 805 21.36 9.13 -12.33
C GLU A 805 21.85 9.58 -13.71
N GLU A 806 20.95 9.84 -14.64
CA GLU A 806 21.28 10.27 -16.01
C GLU A 806 21.97 11.65 -16.06
N LEU A 807 21.73 12.52 -15.08
CA LEU A 807 22.40 13.81 -14.94
C LEU A 807 23.70 13.73 -14.10
N GLY A 808 24.01 12.56 -13.54
CA GLY A 808 25.33 12.27 -12.93
C GLY A 808 25.51 12.73 -11.48
N PHE A 809 24.40 12.92 -10.72
CA PHE A 809 24.46 13.33 -9.31
C PHE A 809 23.69 12.42 -8.35
N ASN A 810 23.36 11.20 -8.77
CA ASN A 810 22.76 10.18 -7.92
C ASN A 810 23.65 9.74 -6.74
N SER A 811 24.97 9.99 -6.80
CA SER A 811 25.88 9.75 -5.67
C SER A 811 25.59 10.65 -4.44
N GLU A 812 24.79 11.69 -4.62
CA GLU A 812 24.32 12.58 -3.55
C GLU A 812 22.99 12.10 -2.92
N ASP A 813 22.38 11.04 -3.47
CA ASP A 813 21.12 10.48 -2.95
C ASP A 813 21.39 9.74 -1.65
N SER A 814 20.42 9.83 -0.71
CA SER A 814 20.44 9.00 0.50
C SER A 814 20.36 7.52 0.13
N ASN A 815 20.99 6.70 0.93
CA ASN A 815 20.89 5.23 0.82
C ASN A 815 19.63 4.67 1.48
N ASP A 816 18.90 5.48 2.22
CA ASP A 816 17.70 5.10 2.95
C ASP A 816 16.45 5.61 2.23
N ILE A 817 15.51 4.71 1.95
CA ILE A 817 14.27 5.03 1.24
C ILE A 817 13.43 6.07 1.99
N ALA A 818 13.35 5.98 3.33
CA ALA A 818 12.62 6.96 4.11
C ALA A 818 13.20 8.37 3.95
N SER A 819 14.54 8.46 3.92
CA SER A 819 15.22 9.73 3.62
C SER A 819 14.99 10.20 2.19
N ILE A 820 14.91 9.29 1.21
CA ILE A 820 14.56 9.63 -0.19
C ILE A 820 13.17 10.24 -0.25
N LEU A 821 12.20 9.62 0.40
CA LEU A 821 10.81 10.14 0.47
C LEU A 821 10.73 11.51 1.18
N ASP A 822 11.64 11.78 2.10
CA ASP A 822 11.84 13.11 2.74
C ASP A 822 12.78 14.05 1.97
N GLN A 823 12.96 13.82 0.65
CA GLN A 823 13.83 14.61 -0.23
C GLN A 823 15.32 14.57 0.15
N GLY A 824 15.82 13.42 0.63
CA GLY A 824 17.22 13.16 0.94
C GLY A 824 18.11 12.99 -0.31
N TYR A 825 17.92 13.86 -1.30
CA TYR A 825 18.65 13.88 -2.57
C TYR A 825 18.88 15.31 -3.05
N ARG A 826 19.75 15.48 -4.04
CA ARG A 826 19.96 16.76 -4.70
C ARG A 826 18.81 17.10 -5.65
N GLY A 827 18.40 18.36 -5.65
CA GLY A 827 17.35 18.87 -6.51
C GLY A 827 15.94 18.60 -5.93
N SER A 828 14.93 18.81 -6.76
CA SER A 828 13.54 18.54 -6.42
C SER A 828 12.68 18.41 -7.67
N ARG A 829 11.52 17.73 -7.56
CA ARG A 829 10.47 17.72 -8.56
C ARG A 829 9.28 18.56 -8.09
N TYR A 830 8.67 19.28 -9.00
CA TYR A 830 7.52 20.15 -8.74
C TYR A 830 6.40 19.82 -9.70
N SER A 831 5.28 19.34 -9.19
CA SER A 831 4.10 19.00 -10.00
C SER A 831 3.28 20.23 -10.32
N PHE A 832 2.75 20.30 -11.55
CA PHE A 832 1.86 21.39 -11.97
C PHE A 832 0.54 21.35 -11.19
N GLY A 833 0.00 22.53 -10.89
CA GLY A 833 -1.18 22.71 -10.04
C GLY A 833 -0.87 22.87 -8.54
N TYR A 834 0.38 22.68 -8.11
CA TYR A 834 0.83 22.88 -6.72
C TYR A 834 1.41 24.28 -6.49
N PRO A 835 1.56 24.71 -5.22
CA PRO A 835 1.88 26.12 -4.88
C PRO A 835 3.13 26.72 -5.53
N ALA A 836 4.13 25.92 -5.91
CA ALA A 836 5.33 26.42 -6.60
C ALA A 836 5.12 26.66 -8.10
N CYS A 837 4.18 25.92 -8.74
CA CYS A 837 3.78 26.06 -10.14
C CYS A 837 2.27 25.84 -10.29
N PRO A 838 1.43 26.77 -9.80
CA PRO A 838 -0.01 26.57 -9.64
C PRO A 838 -0.80 26.64 -10.96
N ASP A 839 -0.20 27.13 -12.01
CA ASP A 839 -0.87 27.35 -13.30
C ASP A 839 -0.89 26.05 -14.12
N LEU A 840 -2.08 25.43 -14.21
CA LEU A 840 -2.31 24.21 -14.98
C LEU A 840 -2.31 24.45 -16.50
N GLU A 841 -2.56 25.69 -16.97
CA GLU A 841 -2.57 25.99 -18.41
C GLU A 841 -1.19 25.74 -19.04
N GLN A 842 -0.13 25.86 -18.24
CA GLN A 842 1.24 25.56 -18.67
C GLN A 842 1.50 24.07 -18.96
N GLN A 843 0.57 23.18 -18.60
CA GLN A 843 0.63 21.80 -19.05
C GLN A 843 0.43 21.63 -20.56
N VAL A 844 -0.12 22.63 -21.25
CA VAL A 844 -0.18 22.65 -22.73
C VAL A 844 1.24 22.64 -23.30
N GLN A 845 2.10 23.57 -22.83
CA GLN A 845 3.50 23.65 -23.26
C GLN A 845 4.28 22.37 -22.88
N LEU A 846 4.01 21.83 -21.68
CA LEU A 846 4.61 20.57 -21.25
C LEU A 846 4.23 19.40 -22.17
N CYS A 847 2.94 19.30 -22.55
CA CYS A 847 2.45 18.26 -23.46
C CYS A 847 3.01 18.42 -24.87
N GLU A 848 3.19 19.65 -25.36
CA GLU A 848 3.84 19.91 -26.65
C GLU A 848 5.34 19.53 -26.63
N LEU A 849 6.02 19.68 -25.49
CA LEU A 849 7.41 19.26 -25.33
C LEU A 849 7.57 17.73 -25.27
N LEU A 850 6.68 17.05 -24.54
CA LEU A 850 6.83 15.63 -24.20
C LEU A 850 6.05 14.70 -25.15
N GLY A 851 4.87 15.09 -25.65
CA GLY A 851 3.98 14.21 -26.44
C GLY A 851 3.43 13.05 -25.64
N PRO A 852 2.61 13.31 -24.58
CA PRO A 852 2.11 12.28 -23.65
C PRO A 852 1.07 11.35 -24.26
N ASP A 853 0.44 11.70 -25.39
CA ASP A 853 -0.43 10.84 -26.20
C ASP A 853 0.25 9.51 -26.55
N ARG A 854 1.56 9.51 -26.71
CA ARG A 854 2.38 8.31 -26.97
C ARG A 854 2.34 7.28 -25.83
N ILE A 855 2.01 7.67 -24.63
CA ILE A 855 1.82 6.80 -23.46
C ILE A 855 0.35 6.71 -23.02
N GLY A 856 -0.59 7.16 -23.86
CA GLY A 856 -2.02 7.13 -23.59
C GLY A 856 -2.51 8.18 -22.59
N VAL A 857 -1.72 9.24 -22.35
CA VAL A 857 -2.12 10.36 -21.51
C VAL A 857 -2.54 11.53 -22.39
N ASN A 858 -3.70 12.10 -22.09
CA ASN A 858 -4.24 13.27 -22.79
C ASN A 858 -4.49 14.40 -21.79
N LEU A 859 -4.45 15.62 -22.30
CA LEU A 859 -4.82 16.81 -21.54
C LEU A 859 -6.30 17.10 -21.74
N SER A 860 -7.04 17.33 -20.66
CA SER A 860 -8.43 17.71 -20.72
C SER A 860 -8.57 19.19 -21.15
N GLU A 861 -9.78 19.61 -21.51
CA GLU A 861 -10.09 21.04 -21.79
C GLU A 861 -9.76 21.96 -20.62
N GLU A 862 -9.73 21.42 -19.42
CA GLU A 862 -9.39 22.12 -18.18
C GLU A 862 -7.94 21.91 -17.74
N PHE A 863 -7.08 21.47 -18.67
CA PHE A 863 -5.65 21.29 -18.49
C PHE A 863 -5.25 20.24 -17.43
N GLN A 864 -6.08 19.19 -17.23
CA GLN A 864 -5.76 18.07 -16.34
C GLN A 864 -5.39 16.85 -17.14
N LEU A 865 -4.45 16.06 -16.61
CA LEU A 865 -4.02 14.81 -17.20
C LEU A 865 -5.13 13.75 -17.05
N HIS A 866 -5.34 12.97 -18.10
CA HIS A 866 -6.24 11.85 -18.13
C HIS A 866 -5.54 10.63 -18.74
N PRO A 867 -5.56 9.41 -18.13
CA PRO A 867 -6.33 9.02 -16.94
C PRO A 867 -5.88 9.72 -15.64
N GLU A 868 -6.76 9.73 -14.64
CA GLU A 868 -6.54 10.42 -13.35
C GLU A 868 -5.26 9.95 -12.63
N GLN A 869 -4.91 8.66 -12.77
CA GLN A 869 -3.69 8.09 -12.23
C GLN A 869 -2.48 8.45 -13.11
N SER A 870 -2.30 9.75 -13.30
CA SER A 870 -1.19 10.35 -14.04
C SER A 870 -0.70 11.60 -13.32
N THR A 871 0.60 11.83 -13.29
CA THR A 871 1.18 13.05 -12.72
C THR A 871 2.29 13.61 -13.59
N SER A 872 2.49 14.91 -13.55
CA SER A 872 3.50 15.65 -14.30
C SER A 872 4.42 16.42 -13.37
N ALA A 873 5.69 16.57 -13.74
CA ALA A 873 6.59 17.42 -12.97
C ALA A 873 7.66 18.07 -13.82
N ILE A 874 8.08 19.27 -13.37
CA ILE A 874 9.35 19.89 -13.68
C ILE A 874 10.40 19.39 -12.69
N ILE A 875 11.55 18.94 -13.17
CA ILE A 875 12.66 18.44 -12.36
C ILE A 875 13.80 19.47 -12.40
N VAL A 876 14.13 19.95 -11.21
CA VAL A 876 15.15 20.96 -10.97
C VAL A 876 16.36 20.29 -10.34
N HIS A 877 17.53 20.40 -10.97
CA HIS A 877 18.75 19.73 -10.53
C HIS A 877 19.59 20.52 -9.51
N HIS A 878 19.19 21.75 -9.20
CA HIS A 878 19.96 22.64 -8.34
C HIS A 878 20.05 22.12 -6.89
N PRO A 879 21.24 22.17 -6.23
CA PRO A 879 21.40 21.63 -4.86
C PRO A 879 20.50 22.25 -3.82
N GLU A 880 20.17 23.54 -3.95
CA GLU A 880 19.29 24.26 -3.03
C GLU A 880 17.79 24.09 -3.34
N ALA A 881 17.44 23.40 -4.44
CA ALA A 881 16.05 23.19 -4.79
C ALA A 881 15.40 22.21 -3.80
N LYS A 882 14.52 22.75 -2.98
CA LYS A 882 13.64 22.00 -2.05
C LYS A 882 12.23 22.56 -2.22
N TYR A 883 11.23 21.76 -1.85
CA TYR A 883 9.86 22.18 -1.99
C TYR A 883 9.59 23.46 -1.21
N PHE A 884 8.92 24.42 -1.84
CA PHE A 884 8.51 25.69 -1.23
C PHE A 884 7.12 26.12 -1.68
N ASN A 885 6.49 26.96 -0.91
CA ASN A 885 5.20 27.57 -1.23
C ASN A 885 5.42 29.00 -1.71
N ALA A 886 4.98 29.31 -2.93
CA ALA A 886 5.10 30.65 -3.51
C ALA A 886 3.94 31.60 -3.11
N ASN A 887 2.91 31.13 -2.40
CA ASN A 887 1.74 31.92 -1.99
C ASN A 887 1.96 32.70 -0.70
#